data_be77950008f24804b11473e315d091c3
#
_entry.id   be77950008f24804b11473e315d091c3
#
_cell.length_a   1.000
_cell.length_b   1.000
_cell.length_c   1.000
_cell.angle_alpha   90.00
_cell.angle_beta   90.00
_cell.angle_gamma   90.00
#
_symmetry.space_group_name_H-M   'P 1'
#
loop_
_entity.id
_entity.type
_entity.pdbx_description
1 polymer ?
#
loop_
_entity_poly.entity_id
_entity_poly.type
_entity_poly.pdbx_seq_one_letter_code
_entity_poly.pdbx_strand_id
1 'polypeptide(L)'
;MKHLLGLICIVTVIFPIQIKSQAQDLYINEFMASNSTIIADPDFNEYSDWIEIYNNCDSAVNLRGYFLSDNFDFPTRWKIYDDIFIEAKQYLIIWCDSKDTILQALHTNFNLSRDGEVIGLYTGNASIVDTVSFEGQSTDISSGRNPGQLSSWEFYNQPTPGVINSGSGYIVSSRPVVSLEEGFYESDQKLYIISKGELATVRYTLDGSDPSEDSEVFPDTLFLTDRTSEPNVYSEIRTNRDPLDWLPDWVPPSGNVFKANVVRLRSFEDGKTPSEIVTKTYFIKEGMKTRYSLPVISIVTDPDNLFDYNSGIYVPGVRHVTGDSWTGNYYMDWEKEAHISYFEPTGTIGFSQMVGISIQGGSSPSSPQKAFHVIARNRYGNNRIEYPIFWKTNGHAKDISEYKRFIIRAWGSTIMSAMFNDACAQRLMERSDLDLQSYQPAILFINGEYWGIHELREANKSDWYFEVHHGVDADNPGIDLLYHWQDNRTQHKPEINEGDAVHWNNFTAYIHNNDLSDDECYNYVKTQLDIDNFIDYMVHSIYMARWDWPGNNEATWRPRTSDGKWRYITYDMESGFGVATTLDNSLVFLGSQFNMFDHILKSTYIPYPLYRYYGPHLVFKELIKNHNFMQAFVTNMEEKLENEFSSATTTSILDDIVNQLEPYLPEHWDRWPYEEGTLNTDWAGSVDSIRDFMERRPGYVSTHLEEFKNTYLTGYKEIDDSDSFEDFIQFISDIPDNQKISLQIYAFNGKLFSQMLLYKEGVMSYFNNRGKGLFPKGAYIFRVRTGTEVKTTKLVIFQ
;
A
#
# COMPACT_ATOMS: atom_id res chain seq x y z
N MET A 1 90.38 57.13 -4.92
CA MET A 1 89.29 56.60 -5.69
C MET A 1 88.13 56.22 -4.71
N LYS A 2 87.22 57.11 -4.57
CA LYS A 2 86.14 56.96 -3.62
C LYS A 2 84.82 56.69 -4.36
N HIS A 3 84.18 55.55 -4.13
CA HIS A 3 82.88 55.29 -4.66
C HIS A 3 81.76 55.73 -3.63
N LEU A 4 80.92 56.61 -4.11
CA LEU A 4 79.77 57.11 -3.41
C LEU A 4 78.64 56.14 -3.69
N LEU A 5 78.05 55.45 -2.64
CA LEU A 5 76.84 54.69 -2.74
C LEU A 5 75.66 55.64 -2.31
N GLY A 6 74.81 55.91 -3.29
CA GLY A 6 73.57 56.60 -3.02
C GLY A 6 72.44 55.61 -2.52
N LEU A 7 71.92 55.83 -1.38
CA LEU A 7 70.80 55.11 -0.77
C LEU A 7 69.46 55.70 -1.33
N ILE A 8 68.79 54.95 -2.18
CA ILE A 8 67.44 55.31 -2.64
C ILE A 8 66.44 54.73 -1.60
N CYS A 9 65.80 55.54 -0.82
CA CYS A 9 64.61 55.13 0.00
C CYS A 9 63.39 55.07 -0.88
N ILE A 10 62.90 53.88 -1.13
CA ILE A 10 61.59 53.64 -1.76
C ILE A 10 60.55 53.72 -0.64
N VAL A 11 59.77 54.78 -0.59
CA VAL A 11 58.60 54.90 0.28
C VAL A 11 57.48 54.17 -0.36
N THR A 12 57.22 52.94 0.09
CA THR A 12 56.03 52.16 -0.28
C THR A 12 54.82 52.74 0.42
N VAL A 13 53.99 53.48 -0.29
CA VAL A 13 52.70 53.96 0.21
C VAL A 13 51.76 52.73 0.12
N ILE A 14 51.50 52.09 1.25
CA ILE A 14 50.48 51.06 1.37
C ILE A 14 49.12 51.77 1.43
N PHE A 15 48.40 51.78 0.30
CA PHE A 15 46.99 52.10 0.29
C PHE A 15 46.27 50.95 0.98
N PRO A 16 45.43 51.16 1.99
CA PRO A 16 44.56 50.11 2.47
C PRO A 16 43.56 49.78 1.35
N ILE A 17 43.72 48.62 0.73
CA ILE A 17 42.64 48.03 -0.10
C ILE A 17 41.50 47.75 0.89
N GLN A 18 40.54 48.68 0.94
CA GLN A 18 39.24 48.34 1.52
C GLN A 18 38.65 47.25 0.61
N ILE A 19 38.77 46.01 1.04
CA ILE A 19 37.93 44.95 0.53
C ILE A 19 36.52 45.31 0.97
N LYS A 20 35.75 46.00 0.08
CA LYS A 20 34.32 46.01 0.18
C LYS A 20 33.90 44.57 0.09
N SER A 21 33.40 44.00 1.16
CA SER A 21 32.56 42.80 1.10
C SER A 21 31.49 43.09 0.06
N GLN A 22 31.61 42.45 -1.12
CA GLN A 22 30.55 42.52 -2.12
C GLN A 22 29.31 41.95 -1.40
N ALA A 23 28.23 42.72 -1.30
CA ALA A 23 27.00 42.20 -0.79
C ALA A 23 26.59 41.03 -1.68
N GLN A 24 26.24 39.92 -1.09
CA GLN A 24 25.80 38.74 -1.80
C GLN A 24 24.56 39.12 -2.62
N ASP A 25 24.56 38.82 -3.92
CA ASP A 25 23.54 39.30 -4.84
C ASP A 25 22.22 38.50 -4.68
N LEU A 26 22.35 37.20 -4.43
CA LEU A 26 21.26 36.28 -4.13
C LEU A 26 21.58 35.49 -2.87
N TYR A 27 20.58 35.18 -2.07
CA TYR A 27 20.73 34.26 -0.96
C TYR A 27 19.44 33.51 -0.63
N ILE A 28 19.58 32.34 -0.01
CA ILE A 28 18.51 31.58 0.58
C ILE A 28 18.01 32.39 1.79
N ASN A 29 16.77 32.84 1.75
CA ASN A 29 16.19 33.72 2.77
C ASN A 29 15.46 32.97 3.86
N GLU A 30 14.60 32.05 3.46
CA GLU A 30 13.75 31.26 4.34
C GLU A 30 13.52 29.89 3.70
N PHE A 31 13.30 28.87 4.51
CA PHE A 31 12.92 27.55 4.03
C PHE A 31 12.13 26.79 5.08
N MET A 32 11.35 25.81 4.62
CA MET A 32 10.54 24.94 5.47
C MET A 32 10.64 23.50 4.97
N ALA A 33 11.21 22.62 5.80
CA ALA A 33 11.39 21.19 5.53
C ALA A 33 10.28 20.31 6.17
N SER A 34 9.19 20.91 6.61
CA SER A 34 7.99 20.21 7.09
C SER A 34 6.80 21.18 7.06
N ASN A 35 6.18 21.33 5.90
CA ASN A 35 5.03 22.19 5.67
C ASN A 35 3.74 21.34 5.68
N SER A 36 2.78 21.70 6.51
CA SER A 36 1.52 20.99 6.65
C SER A 36 0.29 21.89 6.47
N THR A 37 0.41 23.18 6.81
CA THR A 37 -0.74 24.10 6.79
C THR A 37 -0.40 25.53 6.36
N ILE A 38 0.88 25.87 6.17
CA ILE A 38 1.29 27.27 6.01
C ILE A 38 0.98 27.80 4.62
N ILE A 39 1.49 27.14 3.57
CA ILE A 39 1.26 27.55 2.18
C ILE A 39 1.18 26.30 1.30
N ALA A 40 0.11 26.19 0.51
CA ALA A 40 0.01 25.15 -0.50
C ALA A 40 0.68 25.60 -1.80
N ASP A 41 1.31 24.68 -2.52
CA ASP A 41 1.83 24.98 -3.85
C ASP A 41 0.67 25.27 -4.81
N PRO A 42 0.86 26.20 -5.77
CA PRO A 42 -0.23 26.64 -6.65
C PRO A 42 -0.56 25.68 -7.78
N ASP A 43 0.30 24.68 -8.06
CA ASP A 43 0.15 23.79 -9.19
C ASP A 43 -0.57 22.49 -8.80
N PHE A 44 -0.27 21.95 -7.62
CA PHE A 44 -0.81 20.66 -7.14
C PHE A 44 -1.71 20.81 -5.90
N ASN A 45 -1.77 22.02 -5.30
CA ASN A 45 -2.54 22.31 -4.07
C ASN A 45 -2.13 21.43 -2.87
N GLU A 46 -0.86 21.04 -2.83
CA GLU A 46 -0.24 20.27 -1.74
C GLU A 46 0.58 21.18 -0.82
N TYR A 47 0.74 20.78 0.44
CA TYR A 47 1.61 21.45 1.39
C TYR A 47 3.02 20.85 1.32
N SER A 48 3.73 21.15 0.24
CA SER A 48 5.09 20.68 0.00
C SER A 48 6.14 21.54 0.75
N ASP A 49 7.32 20.99 0.98
CA ASP A 49 8.46 21.73 1.49
C ASP A 49 8.88 22.81 0.50
N TRP A 50 9.51 23.85 0.99
CA TRP A 50 9.88 24.96 0.12
C TRP A 50 11.15 25.68 0.55
N ILE A 51 11.82 26.30 -0.45
CA ILE A 51 12.97 27.19 -0.29
C ILE A 51 12.61 28.54 -0.90
N GLU A 52 12.92 29.60 -0.19
CA GLU A 52 12.79 30.96 -0.68
C GLU A 52 14.15 31.60 -0.97
N ILE A 53 14.29 32.13 -2.19
CA ILE A 53 15.47 32.90 -2.60
C ILE A 53 15.13 34.37 -2.66
N TYR A 54 15.99 35.22 -2.06
CA TYR A 54 15.86 36.66 -2.11
C TYR A 54 16.88 37.26 -3.07
N ASN A 55 16.42 38.17 -3.94
CA ASN A 55 17.29 39.02 -4.77
C ASN A 55 17.65 40.33 -4.07
N ASN A 56 18.88 40.43 -3.62
CA ASN A 56 19.40 41.62 -2.96
C ASN A 56 19.94 42.69 -3.92
N CYS A 57 19.90 42.46 -5.23
CA CYS A 57 20.31 43.44 -6.25
C CYS A 57 19.27 44.54 -6.43
N ASP A 58 19.72 45.63 -7.05
CA ASP A 58 18.85 46.74 -7.49
C ASP A 58 18.30 46.53 -8.91
N SER A 59 18.45 45.32 -9.47
CA SER A 59 17.95 44.89 -10.77
C SER A 59 17.49 43.41 -10.72
N ALA A 60 16.64 43.04 -11.67
CA ALA A 60 16.21 41.65 -11.82
C ALA A 60 17.38 40.72 -12.10
N VAL A 61 17.38 39.53 -11.52
CA VAL A 61 18.37 38.48 -11.75
C VAL A 61 17.68 37.28 -12.43
N ASN A 62 18.27 36.82 -13.53
CA ASN A 62 17.81 35.61 -14.23
C ASN A 62 18.49 34.38 -13.65
N LEU A 63 17.71 33.43 -13.18
CA LEU A 63 18.19 32.17 -12.61
C LEU A 63 18.48 31.09 -13.64
N ARG A 64 18.29 31.34 -14.92
CA ARG A 64 18.59 30.35 -15.96
C ARG A 64 20.02 29.81 -15.84
N GLY A 65 20.08 28.46 -15.69
CA GLY A 65 21.36 27.76 -15.54
C GLY A 65 21.86 27.64 -14.11
N TYR A 66 21.22 28.24 -13.12
CA TYR A 66 21.51 28.01 -11.70
C TYR A 66 21.10 26.61 -11.30
N PHE A 67 21.68 26.15 -10.18
CA PHE A 67 21.37 24.85 -9.60
C PHE A 67 20.97 25.02 -8.13
N LEU A 68 20.04 24.15 -7.69
CA LEU A 68 19.77 23.88 -6.29
C LEU A 68 20.13 22.44 -5.96
N SER A 69 20.57 22.20 -4.74
CA SER A 69 20.89 20.88 -4.24
C SER A 69 20.68 20.80 -2.73
N ASP A 70 20.21 19.64 -2.30
CA ASP A 70 20.13 19.20 -0.89
C ASP A 70 21.37 18.37 -0.49
N ASN A 71 22.41 18.33 -1.34
CA ASN A 71 23.63 17.59 -1.10
C ASN A 71 24.85 18.37 -1.66
N PHE A 72 25.81 18.70 -0.79
CA PHE A 72 27.01 19.46 -1.19
C PHE A 72 27.94 18.67 -2.12
N ASP A 73 27.88 17.33 -2.09
CA ASP A 73 28.68 16.49 -2.99
C ASP A 73 28.13 16.46 -4.43
N PHE A 74 26.85 16.87 -4.58
CA PHE A 74 26.15 16.93 -5.88
C PHE A 74 25.61 18.34 -6.18
N PRO A 75 26.43 19.37 -6.33
CA PRO A 75 26.00 20.76 -6.45
C PRO A 75 25.13 21.05 -7.69
N THR A 76 25.08 20.14 -8.65
CA THR A 76 24.30 20.27 -9.89
C THR A 76 23.05 19.39 -9.91
N ARG A 77 22.49 19.03 -8.73
CA ARG A 77 21.40 18.07 -8.59
C ARG A 77 20.15 18.49 -9.36
N TRP A 78 19.69 19.72 -9.19
CA TRP A 78 18.52 20.25 -9.90
C TRP A 78 18.86 21.56 -10.61
N LYS A 79 18.51 21.69 -11.89
CA LYS A 79 18.89 22.80 -12.76
C LYS A 79 17.67 23.60 -13.21
N ILE A 80 17.74 24.92 -13.09
CA ILE A 80 16.75 25.83 -13.65
C ILE A 80 17.08 26.05 -15.14
N TYR A 81 16.24 25.50 -16.03
CA TYR A 81 16.48 25.56 -17.48
C TYR A 81 15.82 26.78 -18.13
N ASP A 82 14.75 27.32 -17.56
CA ASP A 82 13.98 28.41 -18.12
C ASP A 82 14.48 29.79 -17.66
N ASP A 83 14.06 30.83 -18.35
CA ASP A 83 14.33 32.21 -18.00
C ASP A 83 13.42 32.64 -16.85
N ILE A 84 13.83 32.35 -15.64
CA ILE A 84 13.15 32.71 -14.38
C ILE A 84 13.81 33.92 -13.79
N PHE A 85 13.08 34.99 -13.60
CA PHE A 85 13.56 36.26 -13.08
C PHE A 85 13.08 36.49 -11.64
N ILE A 86 13.99 36.85 -10.75
CA ILE A 86 13.63 37.44 -9.46
C ILE A 86 13.84 38.95 -9.59
N GLU A 87 12.76 39.70 -9.50
CA GLU A 87 12.80 41.15 -9.59
C GLU A 87 13.66 41.77 -8.46
N ALA A 88 14.12 43.02 -8.66
CA ALA A 88 14.93 43.71 -7.66
C ALA A 88 14.22 43.73 -6.29
N LYS A 89 14.92 43.30 -5.24
CA LYS A 89 14.39 43.23 -3.86
C LYS A 89 13.15 42.37 -3.69
N GLN A 90 12.95 41.34 -4.55
CA GLN A 90 11.84 40.41 -4.49
C GLN A 90 12.29 39.01 -4.08
N TYR A 91 11.34 38.17 -3.76
CA TYR A 91 11.47 36.79 -3.31
C TYR A 91 10.96 35.82 -4.37
N LEU A 92 11.51 34.61 -4.38
CA LEU A 92 11.03 33.50 -5.20
C LEU A 92 10.94 32.25 -4.35
N ILE A 93 9.76 31.65 -4.30
CA ILE A 93 9.55 30.35 -3.65
C ILE A 93 9.76 29.24 -4.68
N ILE A 94 10.49 28.19 -4.28
CA ILE A 94 10.76 26.97 -5.03
C ILE A 94 10.30 25.79 -4.18
N TRP A 95 9.41 24.98 -4.71
CA TRP A 95 8.84 23.82 -4.02
C TRP A 95 9.78 22.62 -4.10
N CYS A 96 10.03 21.97 -2.96
CA CYS A 96 10.89 20.80 -2.84
C CYS A 96 10.01 19.55 -2.65
N ASP A 97 9.56 18.96 -3.73
CA ASP A 97 8.55 17.91 -3.73
C ASP A 97 8.83 16.74 -4.71
N SER A 98 10.04 16.68 -5.25
CA SER A 98 10.52 15.65 -6.19
C SER A 98 9.79 15.57 -7.52
N LYS A 99 8.94 16.54 -7.88
CA LYS A 99 8.16 16.50 -9.14
C LYS A 99 8.94 16.89 -10.37
N ASP A 100 10.13 17.50 -10.20
CA ASP A 100 11.06 17.87 -11.28
C ASP A 100 10.39 18.60 -12.46
N THR A 101 9.59 19.62 -12.16
CA THR A 101 8.83 20.35 -13.18
C THR A 101 8.84 21.86 -12.97
N ILE A 102 8.52 22.60 -14.01
CA ILE A 102 8.31 24.05 -13.99
C ILE A 102 6.96 24.33 -14.64
N LEU A 103 6.00 24.78 -13.84
CA LEU A 103 4.63 25.15 -14.23
C LEU A 103 4.37 26.62 -13.88
N GLN A 104 3.37 26.92 -13.02
CA GLN A 104 3.23 28.24 -12.42
C GLN A 104 4.37 28.52 -11.45
N ALA A 105 4.81 27.46 -10.75
CA ALA A 105 5.88 27.47 -9.78
C ALA A 105 7.04 26.54 -10.24
N LEU A 106 8.11 26.55 -9.48
CA LEU A 106 9.28 25.70 -9.67
C LEU A 106 9.22 24.55 -8.67
N HIS A 107 9.41 23.31 -9.17
CA HIS A 107 9.39 22.09 -8.38
C HIS A 107 10.71 21.34 -8.58
N THR A 108 11.43 21.11 -7.49
CA THR A 108 12.74 20.41 -7.55
C THR A 108 12.57 18.90 -7.76
N ASN A 109 13.66 18.21 -8.05
CA ASN A 109 13.75 16.76 -8.10
C ASN A 109 14.15 16.13 -6.74
N PHE A 110 13.99 16.85 -5.65
CA PHE A 110 14.28 16.40 -4.29
C PHE A 110 13.31 17.04 -3.29
N ASN A 111 13.15 16.40 -2.14
CA ASN A 111 12.46 16.95 -0.96
C ASN A 111 13.48 17.44 0.04
N LEU A 112 13.06 18.23 1.03
CA LEU A 112 13.89 18.57 2.18
C LEU A 112 13.65 17.57 3.32
N SER A 113 14.72 17.19 4.02
CA SER A 113 14.63 16.32 5.18
C SER A 113 14.29 17.14 6.43
N ARG A 114 13.17 16.84 7.08
CA ARG A 114 12.83 17.44 8.37
C ARG A 114 13.93 17.21 9.42
N ASP A 115 14.63 16.08 9.37
CA ASP A 115 15.66 15.72 10.36
C ASP A 115 16.94 16.51 10.22
N GLY A 116 17.02 17.36 9.22
CA GLY A 116 18.16 18.21 8.92
C GLY A 116 19.00 17.70 7.75
N GLU A 117 19.51 18.63 7.00
CA GLU A 117 20.39 18.41 5.86
C GLU A 117 21.06 19.71 5.41
N VAL A 118 21.38 19.82 4.15
CA VAL A 118 22.02 20.99 3.57
C VAL A 118 21.21 21.54 2.40
N ILE A 119 21.23 22.83 2.17
CA ILE A 119 20.67 23.45 0.98
C ILE A 119 21.78 24.30 0.34
N GLY A 120 22.00 24.14 -0.95
CA GLY A 120 22.97 24.91 -1.72
C GLY A 120 22.38 25.52 -2.98
N LEU A 121 22.61 26.80 -3.19
CA LEU A 121 22.37 27.56 -4.41
C LEU A 121 23.69 27.76 -5.13
N TYR A 122 23.73 27.37 -6.42
CA TYR A 122 24.96 27.40 -7.23
C TYR A 122 24.73 28.10 -8.56
N THR A 123 25.77 28.70 -9.08
CA THR A 123 25.78 29.27 -10.45
C THR A 123 25.86 28.21 -11.52
N GLY A 124 25.71 28.59 -12.81
CA GLY A 124 25.76 27.67 -13.95
C GLY A 124 27.10 26.93 -14.13
N ASN A 125 28.17 27.36 -13.47
CA ASN A 125 29.45 26.68 -13.39
C ASN A 125 29.68 25.98 -12.04
N ALA A 126 28.63 25.73 -11.29
CA ALA A 126 28.64 25.08 -9.99
C ALA A 126 29.43 25.82 -8.90
N SER A 127 29.63 27.12 -9.04
CA SER A 127 30.20 27.93 -7.96
C SER A 127 29.12 28.25 -6.93
N ILE A 128 29.51 28.21 -5.65
CA ILE A 128 28.60 28.50 -4.54
C ILE A 128 28.10 29.95 -4.65
N VAL A 129 26.79 30.13 -4.59
CA VAL A 129 26.14 31.43 -4.40
C VAL A 129 25.80 31.60 -2.91
N ASP A 130 25.07 30.63 -2.35
CA ASP A 130 24.73 30.59 -0.94
C ASP A 130 24.51 29.15 -0.47
N THR A 131 24.75 28.90 0.82
CA THR A 131 24.55 27.57 1.39
C THR A 131 24.06 27.69 2.84
N VAL A 132 23.27 26.73 3.27
CA VAL A 132 22.89 26.54 4.65
C VAL A 132 22.93 25.06 5.01
N SER A 133 23.43 24.76 6.19
CA SER A 133 23.24 23.45 6.84
C SER A 133 22.29 23.67 8.00
N PHE A 134 21.30 22.81 8.12
CA PHE A 134 20.33 22.93 9.21
C PHE A 134 20.14 21.59 9.91
N GLU A 135 19.76 21.66 11.16
CA GLU A 135 19.31 20.54 11.98
C GLU A 135 17.79 20.39 11.85
N GLY A 136 17.19 19.41 12.54
CA GLY A 136 15.77 19.13 12.46
C GLY A 136 14.86 20.36 12.64
N GLN A 137 13.79 20.41 11.84
CA GLN A 137 12.74 21.41 11.90
C GLN A 137 11.44 20.86 12.47
N SER A 138 10.71 21.67 13.22
CA SER A 138 9.33 21.36 13.61
C SER A 138 8.36 21.69 12.49
N THR A 139 7.27 20.94 12.39
CA THR A 139 6.23 21.16 11.38
C THR A 139 5.65 22.56 11.46
N ASP A 140 5.45 23.18 10.29
CA ASP A 140 4.91 24.55 10.13
C ASP A 140 5.75 25.67 10.78
N ILE A 141 7.02 25.37 11.02
CA ILE A 141 8.01 26.33 11.53
C ILE A 141 9.11 26.44 10.49
N SER A 142 9.29 27.64 9.94
CA SER A 142 10.35 27.91 8.99
C SER A 142 11.68 28.25 9.66
N SER A 143 12.76 28.06 8.93
CA SER A 143 14.07 28.64 9.27
C SER A 143 14.36 29.76 8.30
N GLY A 144 14.59 30.96 8.83
CA GLY A 144 14.81 32.16 8.04
C GLY A 144 15.96 33.01 8.55
N ARG A 145 16.55 33.82 7.67
CA ARG A 145 17.59 34.78 8.07
C ARG A 145 17.00 35.91 8.87
N ASN A 146 17.71 36.28 9.92
CA ASN A 146 17.36 37.48 10.68
C ASN A 146 17.60 38.73 9.81
N PRO A 147 16.57 39.58 9.54
CA PRO A 147 16.72 40.76 8.68
C PRO A 147 17.71 41.78 9.22
N GLY A 148 17.93 41.81 10.54
CA GLY A 148 18.93 42.68 11.19
C GLY A 148 20.35 42.14 11.15
N GLN A 149 20.51 40.82 10.92
CA GLN A 149 21.80 40.11 10.89
C GLN A 149 21.72 38.92 9.94
N LEU A 150 21.90 39.14 8.66
CA LEU A 150 21.70 38.13 7.60
C LEU A 150 22.56 36.86 7.72
N SER A 151 23.61 36.86 8.57
CA SER A 151 24.40 35.67 8.87
C SER A 151 23.78 34.80 9.98
N SER A 152 22.74 35.29 10.65
CA SER A 152 22.03 34.58 11.72
C SER A 152 20.74 33.98 11.18
N TRP A 153 20.51 32.70 11.51
CA TRP A 153 19.29 31.99 11.23
C TRP A 153 18.44 31.88 12.49
N GLU A 154 17.14 32.03 12.33
CA GLU A 154 16.15 31.93 13.39
C GLU A 154 14.96 31.10 12.93
N PHE A 155 14.25 30.48 13.86
CA PHE A 155 13.00 29.77 13.57
C PHE A 155 11.82 30.74 13.71
N TYR A 156 10.88 30.65 12.77
CA TYR A 156 9.70 31.49 12.73
C TYR A 156 8.43 30.62 12.82
N ASN A 157 7.67 30.77 13.90
CA ASN A 157 6.34 30.12 14.07
C ASN A 157 5.23 30.83 13.28
N GLN A 158 5.57 31.94 12.64
CA GLN A 158 4.77 32.60 11.62
C GLN A 158 5.66 32.79 10.40
N PRO A 159 5.79 31.73 9.57
CA PRO A 159 6.58 31.82 8.35
C PRO A 159 6.13 32.96 7.45
N THR A 160 7.06 33.50 6.67
CA THR A 160 6.86 34.73 5.90
C THR A 160 7.15 34.54 4.40
N PRO A 161 6.62 33.50 3.76
CA PRO A 161 6.89 33.23 2.34
C PRO A 161 6.50 34.43 1.47
N GLY A 162 7.41 34.88 0.62
CA GLY A 162 7.23 35.99 -0.32
C GLY A 162 7.43 37.39 0.25
N VAL A 163 7.79 37.52 1.54
CA VAL A 163 8.01 38.81 2.18
C VAL A 163 9.23 38.77 3.13
N ILE A 164 9.64 39.91 3.63
CA ILE A 164 10.74 40.00 4.60
C ILE A 164 10.41 39.21 5.87
N ASN A 165 11.36 38.40 6.35
CA ASN A 165 11.22 37.69 7.61
C ASN A 165 10.89 38.68 8.73
N SER A 166 9.82 38.45 9.45
CA SER A 166 9.31 39.36 10.49
C SER A 166 8.71 38.59 11.66
N GLY A 167 8.74 39.23 12.83
CA GLY A 167 8.30 38.59 14.07
C GLY A 167 9.48 38.34 15.02
N SER A 168 9.21 37.79 16.19
CA SER A 168 10.27 37.32 17.09
C SER A 168 10.61 35.89 16.69
N GLY A 169 11.68 35.72 15.93
CA GLY A 169 12.29 34.41 15.73
C GLY A 169 12.73 33.80 17.06
N TYR A 170 12.79 32.50 17.14
CA TYR A 170 13.33 31.81 18.30
C TYR A 170 14.46 30.87 17.89
N ILE A 171 15.29 30.52 18.82
CA ILE A 171 16.40 29.60 18.60
C ILE A 171 16.02 28.26 19.25
N VAL A 172 16.24 27.16 18.55
CA VAL A 172 16.05 25.83 19.09
C VAL A 172 17.36 25.30 19.64
N SER A 173 17.30 24.53 20.72
CA SER A 173 18.47 23.84 21.27
C SER A 173 18.95 22.76 20.26
N SER A 174 20.27 22.62 20.13
CA SER A 174 20.84 21.59 19.27
C SER A 174 20.48 20.19 19.74
N ARG A 175 20.15 19.30 18.80
CA ARG A 175 19.86 17.87 19.07
C ARG A 175 21.08 17.20 19.73
N PRO A 176 20.90 16.36 20.75
CA PRO A 176 22.00 15.60 21.33
C PRO A 176 22.44 14.48 20.39
N VAL A 177 23.75 14.29 20.24
CA VAL A 177 24.34 13.17 19.49
C VAL A 177 24.93 12.18 20.47
N VAL A 178 24.56 10.92 20.32
CA VAL A 178 24.99 9.82 21.18
C VAL A 178 26.12 8.98 20.56
N SER A 179 26.88 8.30 21.42
CA SER A 179 28.10 7.55 21.04
C SER A 179 27.85 6.21 20.38
N LEU A 180 26.62 5.71 20.39
CA LEU A 180 26.30 4.36 19.95
C LEU A 180 25.16 4.40 18.93
N GLU A 181 25.34 3.77 17.79
CA GLU A 181 24.26 3.57 16.82
C GLU A 181 23.25 2.54 17.37
N GLU A 182 21.96 2.73 17.03
CA GLU A 182 20.94 1.77 17.38
C GLU A 182 21.14 0.43 16.64
N GLY A 183 20.72 -0.68 17.25
CA GLY A 183 20.92 -2.02 16.67
C GLY A 183 21.11 -3.14 17.68
N PHE A 184 21.76 -4.23 17.24
CA PHE A 184 21.93 -5.48 17.98
C PHE A 184 23.32 -5.61 18.59
N TYR A 185 23.37 -5.90 19.88
CA TYR A 185 24.59 -5.99 20.67
C TYR A 185 24.61 -7.28 21.48
N GLU A 186 25.78 -7.94 21.52
CA GLU A 186 25.99 -9.22 22.18
C GLU A 186 26.31 -9.11 23.68
N SER A 187 26.54 -7.88 24.16
CA SER A 187 26.90 -7.60 25.54
C SER A 187 26.53 -6.18 25.94
N ASP A 188 26.56 -5.91 27.25
CA ASP A 188 26.30 -4.59 27.82
C ASP A 188 27.06 -3.49 27.10
N GLN A 189 26.42 -2.35 26.91
CA GLN A 189 26.97 -1.20 26.22
C GLN A 189 26.98 0.03 27.14
N LYS A 190 27.80 1.02 26.75
CA LYS A 190 27.89 2.32 27.41
C LYS A 190 27.46 3.41 26.41
N LEU A 191 26.44 4.13 26.77
CA LEU A 191 25.93 5.24 25.98
C LEU A 191 26.32 6.56 26.67
N TYR A 192 26.89 7.50 25.92
CA TYR A 192 27.23 8.83 26.39
C TYR A 192 26.96 9.85 25.27
N ILE A 193 26.81 11.12 25.65
CA ILE A 193 26.62 12.23 24.72
C ILE A 193 27.98 12.62 24.14
N ILE A 194 28.12 12.64 22.81
CA ILE A 194 29.31 13.10 22.10
C ILE A 194 29.21 14.55 21.61
N SER A 195 28.00 15.03 21.41
CA SER A 195 27.74 16.43 21.02
C SER A 195 26.38 16.90 21.53
N LYS A 196 26.30 18.18 21.96
CA LYS A 196 25.10 18.89 22.35
C LYS A 196 25.35 20.39 22.27
N GLY A 197 24.33 21.23 22.43
CA GLY A 197 24.52 22.67 22.66
C GLY A 197 25.40 22.94 23.86
N GLU A 198 26.25 23.98 23.80
CA GLU A 198 27.27 24.26 24.82
C GLU A 198 26.68 24.44 26.24
N LEU A 199 25.51 25.07 26.34
CA LEU A 199 24.79 25.31 27.61
C LEU A 199 23.60 24.36 27.79
N ALA A 200 23.39 23.41 26.86
CA ALA A 200 22.22 22.54 26.87
C ALA A 200 22.30 21.47 27.98
N THR A 201 21.20 21.27 28.66
CA THR A 201 20.93 20.11 29.52
C THR A 201 20.19 19.06 28.69
N VAL A 202 20.77 17.87 28.57
CA VAL A 202 20.11 16.75 27.92
C VAL A 202 19.31 15.97 28.94
N ARG A 203 18.02 15.79 28.67
CA ARG A 203 17.12 14.97 29.48
C ARG A 203 16.71 13.74 28.71
N TYR A 204 16.33 12.67 29.42
CA TYR A 204 16.01 11.40 28.77
C TYR A 204 14.88 10.65 29.46
N THR A 205 14.29 9.71 28.69
CA THR A 205 13.34 8.71 29.17
C THR A 205 13.71 7.33 28.61
N LEU A 206 13.27 6.25 29.30
CA LEU A 206 13.53 4.86 28.92
C LEU A 206 12.26 4.04 28.70
N ASP A 207 11.10 4.67 28.83
CA ASP A 207 9.77 4.07 28.76
C ASP A 207 8.98 4.48 27.51
N GLY A 208 9.56 5.24 26.62
CA GLY A 208 8.90 5.76 25.42
C GLY A 208 8.21 7.11 25.61
N SER A 209 8.08 7.62 26.82
CA SER A 209 7.52 8.96 27.08
C SER A 209 8.41 10.07 26.48
N ASP A 210 7.79 11.20 26.16
CA ASP A 210 8.50 12.36 25.65
C ASP A 210 9.35 13.02 26.76
N PRO A 211 10.68 13.24 26.55
CA PRO A 211 11.51 13.94 27.53
C PRO A 211 11.02 15.39 27.72
N SER A 212 10.76 15.78 28.98
CA SER A 212 10.34 17.09 29.43
C SER A 212 11.40 17.75 30.35
N GLU A 213 11.15 19.00 30.77
CA GLU A 213 12.00 19.66 31.75
C GLU A 213 12.01 18.95 33.10
N ASP A 214 11.03 18.12 33.42
CA ASP A 214 10.92 17.34 34.64
C ASP A 214 11.58 15.95 34.54
N SER A 215 11.94 15.51 33.33
CA SER A 215 12.59 14.21 33.08
C SER A 215 14.00 14.19 33.66
N GLU A 216 14.55 13.01 33.89
CA GLU A 216 15.90 12.83 34.42
C GLU A 216 16.96 13.45 33.49
N VAL A 217 17.99 14.06 34.10
CA VAL A 217 19.15 14.55 33.34
C VAL A 217 19.99 13.36 32.91
N PHE A 218 20.38 13.34 31.64
CA PHE A 218 21.23 12.28 31.10
C PHE A 218 22.57 12.20 31.89
N PRO A 219 22.94 11.03 32.42
CA PRO A 219 24.18 10.86 33.20
C PRO A 219 25.41 10.92 32.28
N ASP A 220 26.61 11.05 32.87
CA ASP A 220 27.86 10.98 32.09
C ASP A 220 27.96 9.71 31.24
N THR A 221 27.38 8.61 31.74
CA THR A 221 27.30 7.32 31.03
C THR A 221 26.03 6.59 31.46
N LEU A 222 25.18 6.26 30.47
CA LEU A 222 24.05 5.36 30.64
C LEU A 222 24.49 3.94 30.27
N PHE A 223 24.26 2.99 31.17
CA PHE A 223 24.55 1.58 30.93
C PHE A 223 23.34 0.90 30.32
N LEU A 224 23.51 0.27 29.17
CA LEU A 224 22.49 -0.48 28.46
C LEU A 224 22.79 -1.97 28.66
N THR A 225 21.84 -2.73 29.19
CA THR A 225 21.98 -4.14 29.57
C THR A 225 20.84 -4.99 29.04
N ASP A 226 20.93 -6.32 29.15
CA ASP A 226 19.82 -7.24 28.92
C ASP A 226 18.74 -7.01 30.00
N ARG A 227 17.57 -6.52 29.55
CA ARG A 227 16.41 -6.18 30.38
C ARG A 227 15.36 -7.30 30.45
N THR A 228 15.64 -8.49 29.93
CA THR A 228 14.66 -9.60 29.87
C THR A 228 14.11 -9.99 31.26
N SER A 229 14.92 -9.86 32.33
CA SER A 229 14.50 -10.17 33.69
C SER A 229 13.61 -9.09 34.35
N GLU A 230 13.51 -7.90 33.77
CA GLU A 230 12.69 -6.84 34.33
C GLU A 230 11.19 -7.17 34.15
N PRO A 231 10.32 -6.72 35.09
CA PRO A 231 8.88 -6.87 34.93
C PRO A 231 8.36 -6.28 33.63
N ASN A 232 7.32 -6.90 33.08
CA ASN A 232 6.57 -6.31 31.96
C ASN A 232 5.83 -5.06 32.43
N VAL A 233 5.63 -4.12 31.51
CA VAL A 233 4.87 -2.88 31.74
C VAL A 233 3.72 -2.81 30.72
N TYR A 234 4.05 -2.68 29.45
CA TYR A 234 3.05 -2.50 28.39
C TYR A 234 2.35 -3.80 28.00
N SER A 235 3.08 -4.91 28.03
CA SER A 235 2.51 -6.20 27.69
C SER A 235 1.54 -6.77 28.75
N GLU A 236 1.51 -6.19 29.97
CA GLU A 236 0.51 -6.49 31.02
C GLU A 236 -0.81 -5.68 30.83
N ILE A 237 -0.83 -4.71 29.93
CA ILE A 237 -2.04 -3.89 29.71
C ILE A 237 -3.03 -4.70 28.89
N ARG A 238 -4.27 -4.78 29.36
CA ARG A 238 -5.34 -5.44 28.63
C ARG A 238 -5.73 -4.66 27.38
N THR A 239 -5.61 -5.30 26.21
CA THR A 239 -5.75 -4.65 24.90
C THR A 239 -7.12 -4.84 24.23
N ASN A 240 -7.97 -5.77 24.74
CA ASN A 240 -9.34 -5.91 24.27
C ASN A 240 -10.32 -6.20 25.41
N ARG A 241 -11.61 -6.03 25.13
CA ARG A 241 -12.74 -6.48 25.96
C ARG A 241 -13.90 -6.86 25.05
N ASP A 242 -14.67 -7.85 25.50
CA ASP A 242 -15.85 -8.32 24.78
C ASP A 242 -15.53 -8.55 23.28
N PRO A 243 -14.48 -9.36 22.93
CA PRO A 243 -14.12 -9.57 21.54
C PRO A 243 -15.25 -10.26 20.78
N LEU A 244 -15.14 -10.24 19.44
CA LEU A 244 -16.00 -11.04 18.60
C LEU A 244 -15.83 -12.53 18.93
N ASP A 245 -16.89 -13.33 18.84
CA ASP A 245 -16.92 -14.74 19.26
C ASP A 245 -15.82 -15.62 18.64
N TRP A 246 -15.28 -15.20 17.49
CA TRP A 246 -14.18 -15.89 16.78
C TRP A 246 -12.78 -15.31 17.06
N LEU A 247 -12.69 -14.33 17.96
CA LEU A 247 -11.42 -13.74 18.37
C LEU A 247 -11.15 -14.05 19.86
N PRO A 248 -9.89 -14.24 20.26
CA PRO A 248 -9.56 -14.56 21.63
C PRO A 248 -9.71 -13.35 22.55
N ASP A 249 -10.01 -13.64 23.81
CA ASP A 249 -9.81 -12.66 24.90
C ASP A 249 -8.31 -12.44 25.14
N TRP A 250 -7.96 -11.25 25.62
CA TRP A 250 -6.63 -10.96 26.05
C TRP A 250 -6.25 -11.75 27.32
N VAL A 251 -5.11 -12.39 27.28
CA VAL A 251 -4.48 -13.07 28.41
C VAL A 251 -3.10 -12.44 28.64
N PRO A 252 -2.65 -12.23 29.89
CA PRO A 252 -1.34 -11.68 30.15
C PRO A 252 -0.24 -12.63 29.66
N PRO A 253 0.96 -12.12 29.34
CA PRO A 253 2.11 -12.97 28.94
C PRO A 253 2.41 -14.07 29.95
N SER A 254 2.89 -15.20 29.48
CA SER A 254 3.26 -16.35 30.35
C SER A 254 4.44 -16.06 31.26
N GLY A 255 5.19 -14.99 30.98
CA GLY A 255 6.36 -14.56 31.75
C GLY A 255 6.91 -13.23 31.29
N ASN A 256 8.13 -12.89 31.72
CA ASN A 256 8.77 -11.67 31.27
C ASN A 256 9.13 -11.77 29.77
N VAL A 257 8.65 -10.83 28.96
CA VAL A 257 9.00 -10.75 27.54
C VAL A 257 10.41 -10.20 27.35
N PHE A 258 11.05 -10.50 26.22
CA PHE A 258 12.32 -9.88 25.86
C PHE A 258 12.14 -8.36 25.68
N LYS A 259 13.14 -7.57 26.15
CA LYS A 259 13.07 -6.11 26.15
C LYS A 259 14.32 -5.50 25.54
N ALA A 260 14.11 -4.61 24.58
CA ALA A 260 15.13 -3.69 24.11
C ALA A 260 15.27 -2.48 25.07
N ASN A 261 16.41 -1.80 25.00
CA ASN A 261 16.60 -0.51 25.65
C ASN A 261 16.14 0.59 24.67
N VAL A 262 15.03 1.25 24.98
CA VAL A 262 14.57 2.45 24.30
C VAL A 262 15.16 3.65 25.04
N VAL A 263 15.77 4.57 24.31
CA VAL A 263 16.33 5.80 24.87
C VAL A 263 15.79 6.97 24.05
N ARG A 264 15.03 7.86 24.68
CA ARG A 264 14.57 9.11 24.09
C ARG A 264 15.29 10.28 24.77
N LEU A 265 15.76 11.21 23.97
CA LEU A 265 16.66 12.30 24.42
C LEU A 265 16.15 13.63 23.87
N ARG A 266 16.24 14.67 24.68
CA ARG A 266 15.91 16.03 24.28
C ARG A 266 16.84 17.02 24.98
N SER A 267 17.31 18.02 24.24
CA SER A 267 18.13 19.13 24.80
C SER A 267 17.25 20.32 25.22
N PHE A 268 17.56 20.85 26.37
CA PHE A 268 16.92 22.03 26.93
C PHE A 268 18.00 23.08 27.24
N GLU A 269 17.77 24.32 26.85
CA GLU A 269 18.67 25.43 27.06
C GLU A 269 17.88 26.72 27.37
N ASP A 270 18.29 27.46 28.39
CA ASP A 270 17.58 28.66 28.80
C ASP A 270 17.43 29.65 27.64
N GLY A 271 16.20 30.12 27.43
CA GLY A 271 15.88 31.10 26.38
C GLY A 271 15.79 30.48 24.98
N LYS A 272 15.88 29.17 24.83
CA LYS A 272 15.68 28.45 23.57
C LYS A 272 14.49 27.49 23.69
N THR A 273 13.90 27.18 22.56
CA THR A 273 12.94 26.08 22.45
C THR A 273 13.68 24.72 22.57
N PRO A 274 13.13 23.72 23.27
CA PRO A 274 13.74 22.40 23.33
C PRO A 274 13.99 21.79 21.94
N SER A 275 15.05 20.99 21.83
CA SER A 275 15.36 20.31 20.56
C SER A 275 14.26 19.32 20.15
N GLU A 276 14.28 18.84 18.91
CA GLU A 276 13.58 17.63 18.53
C GLU A 276 14.04 16.46 19.39
N ILE A 277 13.17 15.46 19.53
CA ILE A 277 13.46 14.24 20.30
C ILE A 277 14.32 13.31 19.44
N VAL A 278 15.41 12.83 20.01
CA VAL A 278 16.22 11.76 19.44
C VAL A 278 15.78 10.44 20.08
N THR A 279 15.29 9.51 19.26
CA THR A 279 14.85 8.19 19.71
C THR A 279 15.82 7.13 19.18
N LYS A 280 16.28 6.22 20.06
CA LYS A 280 17.19 5.13 19.72
C LYS A 280 16.74 3.84 20.40
N THR A 281 16.85 2.70 19.69
CA THR A 281 16.52 1.38 20.21
C THR A 281 17.74 0.45 20.16
N TYR A 282 18.08 -0.15 21.30
CA TYR A 282 19.23 -1.04 21.45
C TYR A 282 18.79 -2.40 21.99
N PHE A 283 19.05 -3.45 21.24
CA PHE A 283 18.75 -4.81 21.61
C PHE A 283 20.02 -5.45 22.19
N ILE A 284 20.04 -5.68 23.50
CA ILE A 284 21.21 -6.17 24.22
C ILE A 284 20.93 -7.59 24.74
N LYS A 285 21.61 -8.58 24.19
CA LYS A 285 21.53 -9.98 24.67
C LYS A 285 22.64 -10.82 24.04
N GLU A 286 23.19 -11.75 24.77
CA GLU A 286 24.08 -12.78 24.20
C GLU A 286 23.34 -13.56 23.10
N GLY A 287 23.95 -13.71 21.92
CA GLY A 287 23.35 -14.34 20.75
C GLY A 287 22.37 -13.43 19.99
N MET A 288 22.29 -12.13 20.28
CA MET A 288 21.33 -11.23 19.66
C MET A 288 21.45 -11.15 18.13
N LYS A 289 22.68 -11.16 17.60
CA LYS A 289 22.95 -11.08 16.16
C LYS A 289 22.49 -12.28 15.34
N THR A 290 22.17 -13.37 16.00
CA THR A 290 21.67 -14.61 15.38
C THR A 290 20.29 -15.01 15.90
N ARG A 291 19.67 -14.17 16.75
CA ARG A 291 18.40 -14.46 17.41
C ARG A 291 17.24 -14.49 16.41
N TYR A 292 17.19 -13.53 15.50
CA TYR A 292 16.14 -13.39 14.52
C TYR A 292 16.69 -13.46 13.10
N SER A 293 16.12 -14.33 12.27
CA SER A 293 16.32 -14.32 10.80
C SER A 293 15.27 -13.46 10.08
N LEU A 294 14.30 -12.95 10.83
CA LEU A 294 13.30 -11.98 10.37
C LEU A 294 13.77 -10.55 10.68
N PRO A 295 13.36 -9.56 9.91
CA PRO A 295 13.55 -8.17 10.27
C PRO A 295 12.84 -7.85 11.60
N VAL A 296 13.38 -6.86 12.31
CA VAL A 296 12.82 -6.40 13.59
C VAL A 296 12.33 -4.96 13.42
N ILE A 297 11.11 -4.70 13.86
CA ILE A 297 10.50 -3.37 13.89
C ILE A 297 10.42 -2.89 15.33
N SER A 298 10.88 -1.69 15.60
CA SER A 298 10.68 -1.00 16.87
C SER A 298 9.75 0.21 16.65
N ILE A 299 8.60 0.20 17.31
CA ILE A 299 7.70 1.35 17.43
C ILE A 299 7.91 1.97 18.81
N VAL A 300 8.26 3.24 18.84
CA VAL A 300 8.44 4.01 20.08
C VAL A 300 7.58 5.27 20.03
N THR A 301 6.71 5.41 21.02
CA THR A 301 5.81 6.56 21.13
C THR A 301 5.49 6.83 22.59
N ASP A 302 5.01 8.04 22.91
CA ASP A 302 4.50 8.28 24.24
C ASP A 302 3.46 7.22 24.61
N PRO A 303 3.57 6.54 25.76
CA PRO A 303 2.66 5.48 26.17
C PRO A 303 1.18 5.85 26.11
N ASP A 304 0.85 7.13 26.38
CA ASP A 304 -0.52 7.63 26.33
C ASP A 304 -1.12 7.54 24.91
N ASN A 305 -0.30 7.64 23.87
CA ASN A 305 -0.75 7.47 22.49
C ASN A 305 -1.37 6.08 22.23
N LEU A 306 -0.87 5.05 22.92
CA LEU A 306 -1.35 3.67 22.76
C LEU A 306 -2.30 3.23 23.88
N PHE A 307 -2.02 3.61 25.14
CA PHE A 307 -2.59 2.93 26.30
C PHE A 307 -3.42 3.82 27.22
N ASP A 308 -3.45 5.15 27.03
CA ASP A 308 -4.33 6.03 27.83
C ASP A 308 -5.81 5.68 27.66
N TYR A 309 -6.56 5.72 28.73
CA TYR A 309 -7.98 5.35 28.73
C TYR A 309 -8.83 6.22 27.80
N ASN A 310 -8.53 7.54 27.70
CA ASN A 310 -9.33 8.47 26.91
C ASN A 310 -8.88 8.53 25.44
N SER A 311 -7.58 8.45 25.19
CA SER A 311 -6.98 8.77 23.90
C SER A 311 -6.07 7.70 23.30
N GLY A 312 -5.76 6.63 24.04
CA GLY A 312 -4.90 5.55 23.57
C GLY A 312 -5.57 4.69 22.52
N ILE A 313 -4.87 4.47 21.39
CA ILE A 313 -5.46 3.78 20.22
C ILE A 313 -5.44 2.25 20.33
N TYR A 314 -4.72 1.68 21.30
CA TYR A 314 -4.52 0.24 21.39
C TYR A 314 -5.40 -0.45 22.45
N VAL A 315 -6.18 0.30 23.20
CA VAL A 315 -6.99 -0.19 24.31
C VAL A 315 -8.50 -0.01 24.05
N PRO A 316 -9.37 -0.74 24.78
CA PRO A 316 -10.83 -0.52 24.71
C PRO A 316 -11.20 0.92 25.05
N GLY A 317 -10.61 1.47 26.12
CA GLY A 317 -10.72 2.85 26.56
C GLY A 317 -12.15 3.35 26.80
N VAL A 318 -12.28 4.68 26.71
CA VAL A 318 -13.56 5.38 26.98
C VAL A 318 -14.66 5.10 25.95
N ARG A 319 -14.29 4.63 24.77
CA ARG A 319 -15.23 4.34 23.67
C ARG A 319 -15.82 2.94 23.76
N HIS A 320 -15.34 2.09 24.67
CA HIS A 320 -15.87 0.76 24.83
C HIS A 320 -17.24 0.75 25.52
N VAL A 321 -18.18 0.03 24.93
CA VAL A 321 -19.51 -0.26 25.50
C VAL A 321 -19.56 -1.74 25.85
N THR A 322 -19.76 -2.05 27.14
CA THR A 322 -19.78 -3.43 27.63
C THR A 322 -20.81 -4.28 26.87
N GLY A 323 -20.40 -5.43 26.37
CA GLY A 323 -21.19 -6.35 25.57
C GLY A 323 -21.33 -5.95 24.09
N ASP A 324 -20.62 -4.93 23.63
CA ASP A 324 -20.56 -4.54 22.22
C ASP A 324 -19.12 -4.67 21.67
N SER A 325 -18.89 -5.72 20.91
CA SER A 325 -17.58 -6.07 20.33
C SER A 325 -17.08 -5.08 19.25
N TRP A 326 -17.97 -4.20 18.78
CA TRP A 326 -17.67 -3.22 17.73
C TRP A 326 -17.36 -1.82 18.29
N THR A 327 -17.08 -1.73 19.57
CA THR A 327 -16.78 -0.48 20.26
C THR A 327 -15.43 -0.52 20.98
N GLY A 328 -14.79 0.64 21.05
CA GLY A 328 -13.48 0.82 21.71
C GLY A 328 -12.67 1.91 21.03
N ASN A 329 -11.64 2.40 21.71
CA ASN A 329 -10.76 3.41 21.15
C ASN A 329 -10.07 2.92 19.86
N TYR A 330 -9.80 1.64 19.77
CA TYR A 330 -9.16 1.02 18.60
C TYR A 330 -10.05 0.99 17.33
N TYR A 331 -11.32 1.35 17.42
CA TYR A 331 -12.18 1.56 16.24
C TYR A 331 -12.28 3.01 15.79
N MET A 332 -11.55 3.90 16.47
CA MET A 332 -11.52 5.30 16.08
C MET A 332 -10.41 5.50 15.05
N ASP A 333 -10.66 6.34 14.06
CA ASP A 333 -9.68 6.73 13.04
C ASP A 333 -8.64 7.73 13.61
N TRP A 334 -8.12 7.43 14.81
CA TRP A 334 -7.13 8.27 15.46
C TRP A 334 -5.73 7.91 14.98
N GLU A 335 -5.05 8.88 14.43
CA GLU A 335 -3.64 8.78 14.06
C GLU A 335 -2.78 9.40 15.16
N LYS A 336 -1.76 8.68 15.60
CA LYS A 336 -0.80 9.09 16.63
C LYS A 336 0.59 9.11 16.04
N GLU A 337 1.42 10.05 16.54
CA GLU A 337 2.83 10.07 16.17
C GLU A 337 3.61 8.94 16.85
N ALA A 338 4.58 8.39 16.15
CA ALA A 338 5.50 7.40 16.66
C ALA A 338 6.83 7.47 15.92
N HIS A 339 7.89 7.06 16.57
CA HIS A 339 9.16 6.78 15.92
C HIS A 339 9.20 5.31 15.53
N ILE A 340 9.54 5.01 14.28
CA ILE A 340 9.70 3.64 13.78
C ILE A 340 11.13 3.41 13.34
N SER A 341 11.71 2.28 13.75
CA SER A 341 13.00 1.79 13.27
C SER A 341 12.84 0.38 12.70
N TYR A 342 13.40 0.16 11.53
CA TYR A 342 13.48 -1.14 10.87
C TYR A 342 14.91 -1.66 10.94
N PHE A 343 15.10 -2.84 11.51
CA PHE A 343 16.39 -3.52 11.59
C PHE A 343 16.38 -4.76 10.70
N GLU A 344 17.40 -4.88 9.85
CA GLU A 344 17.69 -6.12 9.15
C GLU A 344 18.02 -7.25 10.17
N PRO A 345 17.90 -8.51 9.79
CA PRO A 345 18.23 -9.64 10.68
C PRO A 345 19.66 -9.57 11.26
N THR A 346 20.56 -8.86 10.61
CA THR A 346 21.94 -8.61 11.09
C THR A 346 22.02 -7.57 12.20
N GLY A 347 20.92 -6.84 12.46
CA GLY A 347 20.88 -5.69 13.38
C GLY A 347 21.27 -4.36 12.73
N THR A 348 21.58 -4.35 11.43
CA THR A 348 21.81 -3.11 10.67
C THR A 348 20.49 -2.38 10.48
N ILE A 349 20.51 -1.08 10.66
CA ILE A 349 19.33 -0.25 10.44
C ILE A 349 19.01 -0.13 8.95
N GLY A 350 17.77 -0.35 8.58
CA GLY A 350 17.26 -0.08 7.25
C GLY A 350 16.75 1.35 7.14
N PHE A 351 15.84 1.73 8.04
CA PHE A 351 15.38 3.11 8.18
C PHE A 351 14.97 3.39 9.64
N SER A 352 14.95 4.68 9.99
CA SER A 352 14.58 5.14 11.34
C SER A 352 14.05 6.56 11.22
N GLN A 353 12.73 6.77 11.46
CA GLN A 353 12.10 8.08 11.31
C GLN A 353 10.79 8.19 12.09
N MET A 354 10.26 9.41 12.19
CA MET A 354 8.93 9.68 12.71
C MET A 354 7.87 9.35 11.67
N VAL A 355 6.74 8.80 12.12
CA VAL A 355 5.57 8.40 11.30
C VAL A 355 4.27 8.63 12.06
N GLY A 356 3.15 8.59 11.35
CA GLY A 356 1.83 8.38 11.94
C GLY A 356 1.51 6.90 12.04
N ILE A 357 0.90 6.50 13.14
CA ILE A 357 0.33 5.16 13.31
C ILE A 357 -1.15 5.23 13.64
N SER A 358 -1.95 4.37 13.07
CA SER A 358 -3.37 4.16 13.41
C SER A 358 -3.71 2.68 13.39
N ILE A 359 -4.79 2.28 14.06
CA ILE A 359 -5.21 0.87 14.05
C ILE A 359 -5.85 0.53 12.70
N GLN A 360 -5.50 -0.64 12.16
CA GLN A 360 -5.98 -1.14 10.88
C GLN A 360 -6.92 -2.33 11.07
N GLY A 361 -7.98 -2.40 10.25
CA GLY A 361 -8.89 -3.55 10.14
C GLY A 361 -10.35 -3.19 10.39
N GLY A 362 -11.26 -4.05 9.93
CA GLY A 362 -12.69 -3.94 10.17
C GLY A 362 -13.08 -4.62 11.50
N SER A 363 -12.99 -5.95 11.56
CA SER A 363 -13.31 -6.75 12.77
C SER A 363 -12.10 -6.99 13.68
N SER A 364 -10.91 -7.11 13.10
CA SER A 364 -9.66 -7.44 13.81
C SER A 364 -9.20 -6.43 14.88
N PRO A 365 -9.62 -5.15 14.92
CA PRO A 365 -9.29 -4.26 16.03
C PRO A 365 -9.78 -4.76 17.41
N SER A 366 -10.81 -5.62 17.49
CA SER A 366 -11.22 -6.26 18.74
C SER A 366 -10.34 -7.45 19.17
N SER A 367 -9.36 -7.87 18.34
CA SER A 367 -8.34 -8.85 18.74
C SER A 367 -7.37 -8.28 19.77
N PRO A 368 -6.76 -9.10 20.65
CA PRO A 368 -5.73 -8.60 21.57
C PRO A 368 -4.49 -8.06 20.84
N GLN A 369 -4.02 -8.74 19.79
CA GLN A 369 -2.97 -8.27 18.90
C GLN A 369 -3.58 -7.52 17.71
N LYS A 370 -3.14 -6.28 17.48
CA LYS A 370 -3.74 -5.39 16.49
C LYS A 370 -2.77 -5.03 15.37
N ALA A 371 -3.34 -4.74 14.22
CA ALA A 371 -2.61 -4.24 13.07
C ALA A 371 -2.49 -2.71 13.09
N PHE A 372 -1.42 -2.19 12.48
CA PHE A 372 -1.18 -0.76 12.31
C PHE A 372 -1.09 -0.38 10.85
N HIS A 373 -1.68 0.74 10.49
CA HIS A 373 -1.19 1.55 9.40
C HIS A 373 0.04 2.32 9.87
N VAL A 374 1.09 2.32 9.06
CA VAL A 374 2.26 3.19 9.20
C VAL A 374 2.24 4.17 8.05
N ILE A 375 2.26 5.47 8.35
CA ILE A 375 2.00 6.53 7.38
C ILE A 375 3.09 7.59 7.50
N ALA A 376 3.87 7.77 6.44
CA ALA A 376 4.79 8.89 6.33
C ALA A 376 4.04 10.15 5.88
N ARG A 377 4.21 11.24 6.62
CA ARG A 377 3.61 12.55 6.34
C ARG A 377 4.58 13.66 6.72
N ASN A 378 4.56 14.77 5.99
CA ASN A 378 5.36 15.95 6.29
C ASN A 378 5.24 16.38 7.76
N ARG A 379 4.04 16.30 8.36
CA ARG A 379 3.83 16.66 9.77
C ARG A 379 4.62 15.80 10.77
N TYR A 380 5.12 14.63 10.36
CA TYR A 380 5.97 13.77 11.20
C TYR A 380 7.44 13.83 10.78
N GLY A 381 7.75 14.41 9.63
CA GLY A 381 9.09 14.48 9.07
C GLY A 381 9.06 14.20 7.57
N ASN A 382 9.73 13.14 7.15
CA ASN A 382 9.72 12.74 5.75
C ASN A 382 8.34 12.23 5.34
N ASN A 383 7.86 12.64 4.17
CA ASN A 383 6.62 12.14 3.60
C ASN A 383 6.79 10.79 2.87
N ARG A 384 7.98 10.21 2.95
CA ARG A 384 8.36 8.89 2.40
C ARG A 384 9.17 8.10 3.42
N ILE A 385 9.08 6.79 3.32
CA ILE A 385 9.96 5.83 3.95
C ILE A 385 10.86 5.33 2.84
N GLU A 386 12.08 5.84 2.78
CA GLU A 386 13.06 5.55 1.72
C GLU A 386 13.81 4.25 2.03
N TYR A 387 13.13 3.12 1.87
CA TYR A 387 13.70 1.80 2.09
C TYR A 387 12.92 0.73 1.31
N PRO A 388 13.58 -0.23 0.64
CA PRO A 388 12.92 -1.29 -0.13
C PRO A 388 12.41 -2.42 0.78
N ILE A 389 11.32 -2.18 1.51
CA ILE A 389 10.78 -3.10 2.54
C ILE A 389 10.58 -4.52 2.00
N PHE A 390 10.10 -4.67 0.76
CA PHE A 390 9.72 -5.95 0.16
C PHE A 390 10.71 -6.50 -0.88
N TRP A 391 11.97 -6.02 -0.89
CA TRP A 391 12.96 -6.42 -1.89
C TRP A 391 13.30 -7.92 -1.92
N LYS A 392 13.05 -8.63 -0.82
CA LYS A 392 13.25 -10.08 -0.69
C LYS A 392 12.08 -10.90 -1.23
N THR A 393 10.96 -10.27 -1.58
CA THR A 393 9.78 -10.96 -2.14
C THR A 393 9.97 -11.21 -3.63
N ASN A 394 9.17 -12.12 -4.18
CA ASN A 394 9.12 -12.33 -5.64
C ASN A 394 8.01 -11.50 -6.31
N GLY A 395 7.28 -10.71 -5.52
CA GLY A 395 6.15 -9.91 -5.96
C GLY A 395 6.52 -8.61 -6.66
N HIS A 396 5.51 -7.85 -7.01
CA HIS A 396 5.64 -6.58 -7.75
C HIS A 396 6.39 -5.49 -6.97
N ALA A 397 6.37 -5.55 -5.63
CA ALA A 397 7.02 -4.56 -4.78
C ALA A 397 8.54 -4.71 -4.64
N LYS A 398 9.16 -5.73 -5.23
CA LYS A 398 10.61 -5.99 -5.08
C LYS A 398 11.51 -4.85 -5.55
N ASP A 399 11.03 -4.06 -6.51
CA ASP A 399 11.78 -2.97 -7.13
C ASP A 399 11.36 -1.59 -6.58
N ILE A 400 10.44 -1.54 -5.61
CA ILE A 400 9.99 -0.31 -4.96
C ILE A 400 10.93 0.02 -3.82
N SER A 401 11.52 1.21 -3.85
CA SER A 401 12.52 1.67 -2.88
C SER A 401 11.99 2.66 -1.85
N GLU A 402 10.75 3.11 -1.99
CA GLU A 402 10.15 4.09 -1.07
C GLU A 402 8.65 3.85 -0.88
N TYR A 403 8.10 4.28 0.25
CA TYR A 403 6.69 4.08 0.58
C TYR A 403 6.09 5.30 1.27
N LYS A 404 4.89 5.75 0.86
CA LYS A 404 4.06 6.70 1.63
C LYS A 404 3.44 6.01 2.85
N ARG A 405 3.09 4.73 2.72
CA ARG A 405 2.49 3.93 3.78
C ARG A 405 2.69 2.44 3.55
N PHE A 406 2.65 1.70 4.65
CA PHE A 406 2.53 0.25 4.66
C PHE A 406 1.72 -0.21 5.88
N ILE A 407 1.45 -1.51 5.98
CA ILE A 407 0.68 -2.10 7.08
C ILE A 407 1.61 -3.03 7.88
N ILE A 408 1.57 -2.92 9.20
CA ILE A 408 2.07 -3.95 10.13
C ILE A 408 0.84 -4.74 10.55
N ARG A 409 0.57 -5.86 9.86
CA ARG A 409 -0.64 -6.64 10.01
C ARG A 409 -0.48 -7.66 11.15
N ALA A 410 -1.49 -7.74 12.03
CA ALA A 410 -1.73 -8.90 12.85
C ALA A 410 -2.54 -9.95 12.05
N TRP A 411 -2.75 -11.12 12.60
CA TRP A 411 -3.22 -12.30 11.88
C TRP A 411 -4.72 -12.33 11.56
N GLY A 412 -5.47 -11.26 11.89
CA GLY A 412 -6.91 -11.16 11.65
C GLY A 412 -7.70 -12.31 12.31
N SER A 413 -8.63 -12.91 11.57
CA SER A 413 -9.44 -14.03 12.05
C SER A 413 -8.67 -15.35 12.19
N THR A 414 -7.47 -15.46 11.61
CA THR A 414 -6.65 -16.68 11.63
C THR A 414 -5.65 -16.72 12.78
N ILE A 415 -5.72 -15.76 13.70
CA ILE A 415 -4.81 -15.64 14.85
C ILE A 415 -4.74 -16.91 15.72
N MET A 416 -5.81 -17.70 15.76
CA MET A 416 -5.91 -18.95 16.52
C MET A 416 -5.74 -20.21 15.66
N SER A 417 -5.32 -20.08 14.42
CA SER A 417 -5.12 -21.16 13.47
C SER A 417 -3.71 -21.11 12.86
N ALA A 418 -3.56 -21.23 11.56
CA ALA A 418 -2.26 -21.17 10.89
C ALA A 418 -1.62 -19.76 10.90
N MET A 419 -2.39 -18.72 11.19
CA MET A 419 -1.99 -17.32 11.25
C MET A 419 -1.79 -16.69 9.86
N PHE A 420 -1.13 -17.34 8.92
CA PHE A 420 -0.64 -16.78 7.64
C PHE A 420 -1.55 -17.07 6.43
N ASN A 421 -2.82 -17.44 6.61
CA ASN A 421 -3.70 -17.84 5.49
C ASN A 421 -3.72 -16.78 4.37
N ASP A 422 -3.92 -15.51 4.71
CA ASP A 422 -3.93 -14.44 3.72
C ASP A 422 -2.59 -14.29 3.01
N ALA A 423 -1.48 -14.30 3.75
CA ALA A 423 -0.13 -14.21 3.18
C ALA A 423 0.14 -15.36 2.20
N CYS A 424 -0.23 -16.57 2.58
CA CYS A 424 -0.07 -17.74 1.75
C CYS A 424 -0.90 -17.63 0.47
N ALA A 425 -2.16 -17.21 0.59
CA ALA A 425 -3.04 -16.99 -0.55
C ALA A 425 -2.51 -15.94 -1.54
N GLN A 426 -2.01 -14.80 -1.03
CA GLN A 426 -1.41 -13.75 -1.84
C GLN A 426 -0.16 -14.25 -2.59
N ARG A 427 0.69 -15.01 -1.93
CA ARG A 427 1.92 -15.56 -2.52
C ARG A 427 1.69 -16.57 -3.64
N LEU A 428 0.57 -17.27 -3.66
CA LEU A 428 0.23 -18.19 -4.75
C LEU A 428 0.12 -17.49 -6.11
N MET A 429 -0.23 -16.21 -6.12
CA MET A 429 -0.41 -15.42 -7.34
C MET A 429 0.61 -14.29 -7.48
N GLU A 430 1.71 -14.35 -6.77
CA GLU A 430 2.78 -13.32 -6.75
C GLU A 430 3.32 -12.93 -8.13
N ARG A 431 3.18 -13.84 -9.12
CA ARG A 431 3.66 -13.64 -10.49
C ARG A 431 2.56 -13.23 -11.48
N SER A 432 1.32 -13.10 -11.02
CA SER A 432 0.20 -12.64 -11.87
C SER A 432 0.13 -11.12 -11.91
N ASP A 433 -0.72 -10.59 -12.79
CA ASP A 433 -1.00 -9.14 -12.87
C ASP A 433 -2.15 -8.71 -11.92
N LEU A 434 -2.27 -9.38 -10.76
CA LEU A 434 -3.22 -9.00 -9.73
C LEU A 434 -2.67 -7.91 -8.81
N ASP A 435 -3.56 -7.03 -8.36
CA ASP A 435 -3.26 -6.04 -7.33
C ASP A 435 -3.22 -6.72 -5.95
N LEU A 436 -2.04 -7.24 -5.62
CA LEU A 436 -1.75 -8.04 -4.43
C LEU A 436 -1.12 -7.20 -3.32
N GLN A 437 -1.06 -7.78 -2.13
CA GLN A 437 -0.28 -7.24 -1.01
C GLN A 437 1.01 -8.02 -0.86
N SER A 438 2.14 -7.40 -1.14
CA SER A 438 3.45 -8.01 -0.83
C SER A 438 3.55 -8.33 0.65
N TYR A 439 4.35 -9.35 0.99
CA TYR A 439 4.44 -9.95 2.31
C TYR A 439 5.88 -10.05 2.79
N GLN A 440 6.13 -9.59 4.01
CA GLN A 440 7.37 -9.80 4.74
C GLN A 440 7.07 -10.03 6.22
N PRO A 441 7.31 -11.22 6.81
CA PRO A 441 7.14 -11.40 8.24
C PRO A 441 8.20 -10.63 9.01
N ALA A 442 7.85 -10.11 10.18
CA ALA A 442 8.72 -9.30 11.04
C ALA A 442 8.42 -9.52 12.52
N ILE A 443 9.41 -9.27 13.35
CA ILE A 443 9.27 -9.23 14.81
C ILE A 443 8.98 -7.79 15.22
N LEU A 444 7.91 -7.56 15.97
CA LEU A 444 7.53 -6.24 16.45
C LEU A 444 7.91 -6.04 17.91
N PHE A 445 8.42 -4.86 18.22
CA PHE A 445 8.59 -4.31 19.58
C PHE A 445 7.81 -3.00 19.71
N ILE A 446 7.16 -2.81 20.85
CA ILE A 446 6.48 -1.56 21.21
C ILE A 446 7.08 -1.02 22.49
N ASN A 447 7.59 0.21 22.48
CA ASN A 447 8.29 0.85 23.60
C ASN A 447 9.32 -0.09 24.27
N GLY A 448 10.03 -0.84 23.45
CA GLY A 448 11.07 -1.77 23.87
C GLY A 448 10.58 -3.16 24.29
N GLU A 449 9.31 -3.41 24.52
CA GLU A 449 8.80 -4.75 24.86
C GLU A 449 8.49 -5.57 23.60
N TYR A 450 8.86 -6.85 23.59
CA TYR A 450 8.52 -7.78 22.53
C TYR A 450 7.01 -7.87 22.35
N TRP A 451 6.54 -7.65 21.10
CA TRP A 451 5.12 -7.60 20.78
C TRP A 451 4.65 -8.75 19.89
N GLY A 452 5.55 -9.64 19.53
CA GLY A 452 5.26 -10.84 18.73
C GLY A 452 5.53 -10.68 17.24
N ILE A 453 5.19 -11.74 16.51
CA ILE A 453 5.33 -11.81 15.06
C ILE A 453 4.18 -11.01 14.42
N HIS A 454 4.50 -10.23 13.39
CA HIS A 454 3.56 -9.50 12.52
C HIS A 454 3.96 -9.67 11.06
N GLU A 455 3.13 -9.21 10.17
CA GLU A 455 3.38 -9.16 8.73
C GLU A 455 3.49 -7.70 8.27
N LEU A 456 4.56 -7.38 7.57
CA LEU A 456 4.61 -6.16 6.79
C LEU A 456 3.88 -6.42 5.47
N ARG A 457 2.97 -5.52 5.10
CA ARG A 457 2.12 -5.66 3.92
C ARG A 457 2.03 -4.33 3.18
N GLU A 458 1.96 -4.39 1.85
CA GLU A 458 1.60 -3.19 1.08
C GLU A 458 0.18 -2.75 1.37
N ALA A 459 -0.05 -1.45 1.30
CA ALA A 459 -1.39 -0.88 1.38
C ALA A 459 -2.01 -0.80 -0.02
N ASN A 460 -2.37 -1.95 -0.61
CA ASN A 460 -2.81 -2.07 -2.00
C ASN A 460 -4.18 -1.42 -2.34
N LYS A 461 -4.77 -0.73 -1.38
CA LYS A 461 -5.97 0.10 -1.54
C LYS A 461 -5.67 1.57 -1.23
N SER A 462 -4.53 2.06 -1.65
CA SER A 462 -4.10 3.44 -1.45
C SER A 462 -3.61 4.06 -2.75
N ASP A 463 -3.75 5.37 -2.85
CA ASP A 463 -3.30 6.19 -3.99
C ASP A 463 -1.86 5.85 -4.37
N TRP A 464 -0.98 5.80 -3.35
CA TRP A 464 0.42 5.46 -3.54
C TRP A 464 0.65 4.12 -4.24
N TYR A 465 -0.16 3.10 -3.93
CA TYR A 465 -0.06 1.80 -4.58
C TYR A 465 -0.35 1.92 -6.09
N PHE A 466 -1.41 2.63 -6.44
CA PHE A 466 -1.79 2.82 -7.84
C PHE A 466 -0.79 3.70 -8.60
N GLU A 467 -0.23 4.72 -7.93
CA GLU A 467 0.82 5.56 -8.49
C GLU A 467 2.06 4.73 -8.88
N VAL A 468 2.60 3.92 -7.95
CA VAL A 468 3.86 3.22 -8.18
C VAL A 468 3.73 1.95 -9.02
N HIS A 469 2.60 1.23 -8.90
CA HIS A 469 2.40 -0.02 -9.64
C HIS A 469 1.82 0.19 -11.03
N HIS A 470 1.04 1.24 -11.23
CA HIS A 470 0.31 1.48 -12.48
C HIS A 470 0.65 2.81 -13.16
N GLY A 471 1.45 3.66 -12.52
CA GLY A 471 1.87 4.96 -13.06
C GLY A 471 0.70 5.93 -13.26
N VAL A 472 -0.36 5.81 -12.45
CA VAL A 472 -1.53 6.69 -12.50
C VAL A 472 -1.34 7.82 -11.49
N ASP A 473 -1.75 9.02 -11.88
CA ASP A 473 -1.90 10.15 -10.96
C ASP A 473 -3.25 10.00 -10.24
N ALA A 474 -3.22 9.65 -8.95
CA ALA A 474 -4.42 9.41 -8.18
C ALA A 474 -5.22 10.70 -7.88
N ASP A 475 -4.60 11.86 -8.00
CA ASP A 475 -5.21 13.16 -7.77
C ASP A 475 -5.77 13.79 -9.06
N ASN A 476 -5.08 13.61 -10.21
CA ASN A 476 -5.45 14.26 -11.47
C ASN A 476 -5.17 13.39 -12.73
N PRO A 477 -6.19 12.81 -13.42
CA PRO A 477 -7.65 12.99 -13.21
C PRO A 477 -8.20 12.16 -12.04
N GLY A 478 -7.37 11.50 -11.24
CA GLY A 478 -7.78 10.70 -10.11
C GLY A 478 -8.18 9.27 -10.46
N ILE A 479 -8.67 8.57 -9.47
CA ILE A 479 -9.15 7.20 -9.58
C ILE A 479 -10.61 7.09 -9.11
N ASP A 480 -11.28 6.02 -9.50
CA ASP A 480 -12.47 5.51 -8.83
C ASP A 480 -12.05 4.25 -8.05
N LEU A 481 -12.24 4.24 -6.73
CA LEU A 481 -12.00 3.10 -5.85
C LEU A 481 -13.29 2.75 -5.10
N LEU A 482 -13.79 1.54 -5.32
CA LEU A 482 -15.08 1.09 -4.81
C LEU A 482 -14.91 -0.18 -4.00
N TYR A 483 -15.51 -0.21 -2.80
CA TYR A 483 -15.66 -1.43 -2.00
C TYR A 483 -17.04 -2.01 -2.18
N HIS A 484 -17.11 -3.29 -2.39
CA HIS A 484 -18.34 -4.03 -2.59
C HIS A 484 -18.68 -4.78 -1.30
N TRP A 485 -19.34 -4.06 -0.40
CA TRP A 485 -19.82 -4.60 0.87
C TRP A 485 -21.25 -5.07 0.75
N GLN A 486 -21.56 -6.01 1.63
CA GLN A 486 -22.94 -6.40 1.84
C GLN A 486 -23.42 -5.99 3.22
N ASP A 487 -23.78 -4.75 3.36
CA ASP A 487 -24.66 -4.35 4.46
C ASP A 487 -26.11 -4.57 4.01
N ASN A 488 -26.85 -5.41 4.77
CA ASN A 488 -28.29 -5.59 4.62
C ASN A 488 -29.10 -4.27 4.75
N ARG A 489 -28.47 -3.17 5.13
CA ARG A 489 -29.10 -1.87 5.39
C ARG A 489 -28.92 -0.87 4.26
N THR A 490 -27.94 -1.03 3.42
CA THR A 490 -27.66 -0.12 2.32
C THR A 490 -28.03 -0.73 0.98
N GLN A 491 -28.90 -0.07 0.25
CA GLN A 491 -29.46 -0.50 -1.02
C GLN A 491 -28.37 -0.76 -2.08
N HIS A 492 -27.70 -1.92 -2.06
CA HIS A 492 -26.99 -2.48 -3.23
C HIS A 492 -26.08 -1.51 -4.01
N LYS A 493 -25.43 -0.58 -3.34
CA LYS A 493 -24.48 0.36 -3.94
C LYS A 493 -23.08 0.06 -3.42
N PRO A 494 -22.05 0.15 -4.27
CA PRO A 494 -20.69 0.10 -3.77
C PRO A 494 -20.45 1.25 -2.80
N GLU A 495 -19.66 1.00 -1.76
CA GLU A 495 -19.10 2.06 -0.95
C GLU A 495 -18.04 2.79 -1.76
N ILE A 496 -18.17 4.09 -1.88
CA ILE A 496 -17.21 4.93 -2.61
C ILE A 496 -16.10 5.29 -1.61
N ASN A 497 -14.92 4.74 -1.84
CA ASN A 497 -13.75 5.10 -1.07
C ASN A 497 -13.08 6.33 -1.70
N GLU A 498 -13.01 6.35 -3.05
CA GLU A 498 -12.49 7.46 -3.81
C GLU A 498 -13.21 7.63 -5.14
N GLY A 499 -13.22 8.85 -5.68
CA GLY A 499 -13.90 9.16 -6.93
C GLY A 499 -15.41 9.06 -6.84
N ASP A 500 -16.02 8.30 -7.77
CA ASP A 500 -17.46 8.07 -7.80
C ASP A 500 -17.83 6.71 -8.44
N ALA A 501 -19.11 6.31 -8.29
CA ALA A 501 -19.62 5.05 -8.85
C ALA A 501 -20.34 5.21 -10.19
N VAL A 502 -20.31 6.38 -10.84
CA VAL A 502 -21.09 6.63 -12.06
C VAL A 502 -20.66 5.70 -13.20
N HIS A 503 -19.34 5.59 -13.39
CA HIS A 503 -18.81 4.72 -14.46
C HIS A 503 -19.11 3.25 -14.17
N TRP A 504 -18.97 2.77 -12.92
CA TRP A 504 -19.29 1.42 -12.52
C TRP A 504 -20.77 1.08 -12.75
N ASN A 505 -21.66 1.97 -12.37
CA ASN A 505 -23.09 1.78 -12.56
C ASN A 505 -23.48 1.70 -14.06
N ASN A 506 -22.85 2.50 -14.90
CA ASN A 506 -23.05 2.45 -16.35
C ASN A 506 -22.50 1.15 -16.95
N PHE A 507 -21.32 0.72 -16.51
CA PHE A 507 -20.68 -0.52 -16.94
C PHE A 507 -21.53 -1.75 -16.56
N THR A 508 -21.96 -1.85 -15.31
CA THR A 508 -22.79 -2.97 -14.84
C THR A 508 -24.18 -2.96 -15.47
N ALA A 509 -24.77 -1.78 -15.71
CA ALA A 509 -26.01 -1.66 -16.48
C ALA A 509 -25.84 -2.11 -17.93
N TYR A 510 -24.69 -1.83 -18.56
CA TYR A 510 -24.40 -2.33 -19.91
C TYR A 510 -24.34 -3.86 -19.94
N ILE A 511 -23.61 -4.49 -19.00
CA ILE A 511 -23.53 -5.96 -18.87
C ILE A 511 -24.94 -6.57 -18.72
N HIS A 512 -25.77 -5.94 -17.90
CA HIS A 512 -27.14 -6.43 -17.65
C HIS A 512 -28.05 -6.36 -18.87
N ASN A 513 -27.93 -5.31 -19.68
CA ASN A 513 -28.86 -5.00 -20.75
C ASN A 513 -28.44 -5.56 -22.12
N ASN A 514 -27.25 -6.14 -22.24
CA ASN A 514 -26.72 -6.64 -23.50
C ASN A 514 -26.37 -8.14 -23.40
N ASP A 515 -26.47 -8.82 -24.54
CA ASP A 515 -26.06 -10.24 -24.63
C ASP A 515 -24.56 -10.32 -24.91
N LEU A 516 -23.79 -10.66 -23.90
CA LEU A 516 -22.32 -10.79 -24.01
C LEU A 516 -21.87 -11.98 -24.85
N SER A 517 -22.78 -12.87 -25.30
CA SER A 517 -22.43 -13.89 -26.31
C SER A 517 -22.10 -13.26 -27.67
N ASP A 518 -22.49 -12.00 -27.89
CA ASP A 518 -22.13 -11.19 -29.05
C ASP A 518 -20.73 -10.60 -28.88
N ASP A 519 -19.87 -10.81 -29.88
CA ASP A 519 -18.47 -10.34 -29.84
C ASP A 519 -18.36 -8.80 -29.86
N GLU A 520 -19.31 -8.05 -30.42
CA GLU A 520 -19.33 -6.59 -30.37
C GLU A 520 -19.57 -6.12 -28.92
N CYS A 521 -20.53 -6.74 -28.23
CA CYS A 521 -20.81 -6.45 -26.81
C CYS A 521 -19.61 -6.85 -25.92
N TYR A 522 -19.00 -8.00 -26.14
CA TYR A 522 -17.80 -8.42 -25.42
C TYR A 522 -16.61 -7.50 -25.70
N ASN A 523 -16.40 -7.07 -26.94
CA ASN A 523 -15.34 -6.14 -27.30
C ASN A 523 -15.52 -4.77 -26.60
N TYR A 524 -16.76 -4.31 -26.42
CA TYR A 524 -16.99 -3.13 -25.58
C TYR A 524 -16.59 -3.38 -24.12
N VAL A 525 -16.97 -4.53 -23.53
CA VAL A 525 -16.58 -4.85 -22.14
C VAL A 525 -15.06 -4.86 -21.97
N LYS A 526 -14.28 -5.34 -22.92
CA LYS A 526 -12.80 -5.29 -22.90
C LYS A 526 -12.23 -3.87 -22.89
N THR A 527 -12.98 -2.87 -23.31
CA THR A 527 -12.56 -1.45 -23.18
C THR A 527 -12.84 -0.89 -21.80
N GLN A 528 -13.69 -1.54 -21.00
CA GLN A 528 -14.13 -1.06 -19.69
C GLN A 528 -13.58 -1.88 -18.52
N LEU A 529 -13.23 -3.14 -18.76
CA LEU A 529 -12.73 -4.10 -17.78
C LEU A 529 -11.39 -4.66 -18.25
N ASP A 530 -10.43 -4.74 -17.37
CA ASP A 530 -9.20 -5.48 -17.59
C ASP A 530 -9.50 -6.98 -17.47
N ILE A 531 -9.62 -7.63 -18.62
CA ILE A 531 -10.08 -9.02 -18.71
C ILE A 531 -9.04 -9.99 -18.13
N ASP A 532 -7.76 -9.73 -18.30
CA ASP A 532 -6.70 -10.60 -17.81
C ASP A 532 -6.63 -10.54 -16.27
N ASN A 533 -6.67 -9.34 -15.70
CA ASN A 533 -6.81 -9.16 -14.25
C ASN A 533 -8.09 -9.84 -13.71
N PHE A 534 -9.22 -9.69 -14.40
CA PHE A 534 -10.47 -10.29 -13.97
C PHE A 534 -10.42 -11.83 -14.03
N ILE A 535 -9.83 -12.42 -15.07
CA ILE A 535 -9.63 -13.87 -15.18
C ILE A 535 -8.76 -14.37 -14.02
N ASP A 536 -7.60 -13.76 -13.80
CA ASP A 536 -6.70 -14.13 -12.70
C ASP A 536 -7.39 -14.01 -11.34
N TYR A 537 -8.18 -12.95 -11.11
CA TYR A 537 -8.97 -12.76 -9.88
C TYR A 537 -9.99 -13.89 -9.66
N MET A 538 -10.74 -14.28 -10.71
CA MET A 538 -11.71 -15.37 -10.65
C MET A 538 -11.03 -16.72 -10.43
N VAL A 539 -9.96 -16.99 -11.19
CA VAL A 539 -9.19 -18.25 -11.13
C VAL A 539 -8.61 -18.43 -9.71
N HIS A 540 -8.00 -17.40 -9.15
CA HIS A 540 -7.47 -17.41 -7.79
C HIS A 540 -8.56 -17.65 -6.74
N SER A 541 -9.66 -16.90 -6.80
CA SER A 541 -10.77 -17.03 -5.85
C SER A 541 -11.45 -18.41 -5.91
N ILE A 542 -11.56 -19.00 -7.11
CA ILE A 542 -12.09 -20.36 -7.31
C ILE A 542 -11.13 -21.40 -6.74
N TYR A 543 -9.83 -21.29 -7.01
CA TYR A 543 -8.84 -22.22 -6.47
C TYR A 543 -8.83 -22.18 -4.94
N MET A 544 -8.82 -21.00 -4.35
CA MET A 544 -8.75 -20.80 -2.90
C MET A 544 -9.97 -21.32 -2.14
N ALA A 545 -11.09 -21.60 -2.79
CA ALA A 545 -12.35 -21.99 -2.16
C ALA A 545 -12.78 -20.99 -1.05
N ARG A 546 -12.73 -19.68 -1.37
CA ARG A 546 -13.14 -18.62 -0.43
C ARG A 546 -14.64 -18.72 -0.16
N TRP A 547 -15.00 -19.00 1.08
CA TRP A 547 -16.41 -19.23 1.43
C TRP A 547 -17.22 -17.94 1.59
N ASP A 548 -16.59 -16.87 2.04
CA ASP A 548 -17.20 -15.55 2.24
C ASP A 548 -17.26 -14.69 0.96
N TRP A 549 -16.74 -15.23 -0.13
CA TRP A 549 -16.74 -14.66 -1.45
C TRP A 549 -17.62 -15.49 -2.42
N PRO A 550 -18.32 -14.88 -3.36
CA PRO A 550 -18.45 -13.47 -3.62
C PRO A 550 -19.40 -12.78 -2.65
N GLY A 551 -19.16 -11.48 -2.41
CA GLY A 551 -20.04 -10.62 -1.62
C GLY A 551 -19.43 -10.05 -0.35
N ASN A 552 -18.23 -10.44 -0.04
CA ASN A 552 -17.39 -9.82 1.00
C ASN A 552 -15.95 -9.73 0.48
N ASN A 553 -15.18 -8.78 1.02
CA ASN A 553 -13.77 -8.60 0.67
C ASN A 553 -13.54 -8.41 -0.84
N GLU A 554 -14.36 -7.58 -1.46
CA GLU A 554 -14.31 -7.21 -2.87
C GLU A 554 -14.03 -5.72 -3.01
N ALA A 555 -13.02 -5.38 -3.83
CA ALA A 555 -12.73 -4.01 -4.21
C ALA A 555 -12.39 -3.94 -5.69
N THR A 556 -12.78 -2.83 -6.31
CA THR A 556 -12.44 -2.52 -7.70
C THR A 556 -11.96 -1.10 -7.81
N TRP A 557 -11.04 -0.86 -8.74
CA TRP A 557 -10.55 0.46 -9.01
C TRP A 557 -10.36 0.68 -10.51
N ARG A 558 -10.27 1.93 -10.93
CA ARG A 558 -9.87 2.33 -12.27
C ARG A 558 -9.28 3.75 -12.26
N PRO A 559 -8.33 4.08 -13.17
CA PRO A 559 -7.98 5.47 -13.42
C PRO A 559 -9.15 6.21 -14.11
N ARG A 560 -9.37 7.46 -13.77
CA ARG A 560 -10.46 8.30 -14.36
C ARG A 560 -10.12 8.85 -15.74
N THR A 561 -9.18 8.21 -16.44
CA THR A 561 -8.86 8.49 -17.84
C THR A 561 -9.93 7.93 -18.79
N SER A 562 -9.95 8.40 -20.04
CA SER A 562 -10.92 7.95 -21.05
C SER A 562 -10.77 6.48 -21.45
N ASP A 563 -9.59 5.89 -21.24
CA ASP A 563 -9.22 4.49 -21.52
C ASP A 563 -9.07 3.66 -20.25
N GLY A 564 -9.31 4.26 -19.07
CA GLY A 564 -9.21 3.61 -17.77
C GLY A 564 -10.17 2.44 -17.62
N LYS A 565 -9.64 1.26 -17.28
CA LYS A 565 -10.38 0.01 -17.12
C LYS A 565 -10.53 -0.34 -15.66
N TRP A 566 -11.64 -0.97 -15.32
CA TRP A 566 -11.83 -1.57 -14.00
C TRP A 566 -10.87 -2.74 -13.80
N ARG A 567 -10.26 -2.81 -12.61
CA ARG A 567 -9.42 -3.91 -12.11
C ARG A 567 -9.94 -4.35 -10.75
N TYR A 568 -9.79 -5.62 -10.44
CA TYR A 568 -10.13 -6.20 -9.14
C TYR A 568 -8.89 -6.27 -8.26
N ILE A 569 -9.05 -5.90 -6.99
CA ILE A 569 -8.00 -5.92 -5.97
C ILE A 569 -8.15 -7.19 -5.13
N THR A 570 -7.04 -7.89 -4.88
CA THR A 570 -7.02 -9.08 -4.03
C THR A 570 -6.54 -8.70 -2.62
N TYR A 571 -7.39 -8.88 -1.63
CA TYR A 571 -7.09 -8.65 -0.23
C TYR A 571 -7.98 -9.52 0.67
N ASP A 572 -7.57 -9.69 1.93
CA ASP A 572 -8.32 -10.41 2.98
C ASP A 572 -8.79 -11.79 2.55
N MET A 573 -7.82 -12.63 2.20
CA MET A 573 -8.02 -13.99 1.69
C MET A 573 -8.08 -15.05 2.81
N GLU A 574 -8.27 -14.62 4.06
CA GLU A 574 -8.22 -15.48 5.26
C GLU A 574 -9.22 -16.63 5.21
N SER A 575 -10.38 -16.41 4.61
CA SER A 575 -11.46 -17.39 4.43
C SER A 575 -11.20 -18.44 3.33
N GLY A 576 -9.99 -18.46 2.76
CA GLY A 576 -9.58 -19.45 1.77
C GLY A 576 -9.21 -20.82 2.37
N PHE A 577 -8.64 -21.69 1.53
CA PHE A 577 -8.21 -23.05 1.85
C PHE A 577 -9.35 -23.97 2.33
N GLY A 578 -10.56 -23.71 1.89
CA GLY A 578 -11.74 -24.52 2.22
C GLY A 578 -12.21 -24.40 3.67
N VAL A 579 -11.73 -23.38 4.39
CA VAL A 579 -12.23 -23.07 5.73
C VAL A 579 -13.52 -22.26 5.60
N ALA A 580 -14.58 -22.66 6.27
CA ALA A 580 -15.84 -21.93 6.31
C ALA A 580 -16.37 -21.83 7.76
N THR A 581 -16.95 -20.66 8.08
CA THR A 581 -17.79 -20.51 9.26
C THR A 581 -19.27 -20.65 8.88
N THR A 582 -20.04 -21.37 9.67
CA THR A 582 -21.51 -21.40 9.50
C THR A 582 -22.17 -20.28 10.31
N LEU A 583 -23.45 -20.02 10.02
CA LEU A 583 -24.24 -18.99 10.72
C LEU A 583 -24.41 -19.21 12.23
N ASP A 584 -24.07 -20.42 12.72
CA ASP A 584 -24.08 -20.77 14.13
C ASP A 584 -22.69 -20.76 14.78
N ASN A 585 -21.70 -20.12 14.11
CA ASN A 585 -20.30 -20.03 14.53
C ASN A 585 -19.55 -21.37 14.64
N SER A 586 -20.11 -22.44 14.09
CA SER A 586 -19.35 -23.67 13.93
C SER A 586 -18.45 -23.58 12.68
N LEU A 587 -17.17 -23.84 12.83
CA LEU A 587 -16.25 -23.99 11.68
C LEU A 587 -16.63 -25.20 10.87
N VAL A 588 -17.09 -25.01 9.65
CA VAL A 588 -17.30 -26.07 8.69
C VAL A 588 -16.21 -26.00 7.63
N PHE A 589 -15.39 -27.04 7.57
CA PHE A 589 -14.45 -27.20 6.47
C PHE A 589 -15.22 -27.56 5.20
N LEU A 590 -15.24 -26.68 4.22
CA LEU A 590 -15.74 -27.02 2.88
C LEU A 590 -14.81 -28.03 2.20
N GLY A 591 -13.56 -28.08 2.64
CA GLY A 591 -12.54 -29.00 2.18
C GLY A 591 -12.06 -28.74 0.76
N SER A 592 -11.07 -29.50 0.37
CA SER A 592 -10.47 -29.39 -0.97
C SER A 592 -11.44 -29.73 -2.11
N GLN A 593 -12.50 -30.49 -1.82
CA GLN A 593 -13.50 -30.94 -2.79
C GLN A 593 -14.60 -29.93 -3.10
N PHE A 594 -14.64 -28.76 -2.42
CA PHE A 594 -15.71 -27.80 -2.61
C PHE A 594 -15.74 -27.23 -4.03
N ASN A 595 -16.92 -27.35 -4.70
CA ASN A 595 -17.10 -26.90 -6.07
C ASN A 595 -17.46 -25.41 -6.11
N MET A 596 -16.46 -24.55 -6.29
CA MET A 596 -16.64 -23.10 -6.38
C MET A 596 -17.40 -22.66 -7.65
N PHE A 597 -17.36 -23.42 -8.73
CA PHE A 597 -18.18 -23.12 -9.92
C PHE A 597 -19.66 -23.21 -9.59
N ASP A 598 -20.06 -24.25 -8.88
CA ASP A 598 -21.44 -24.39 -8.42
C ASP A 598 -21.81 -23.27 -7.43
N HIS A 599 -20.91 -22.93 -6.54
CA HIS A 599 -21.11 -21.86 -5.56
C HIS A 599 -21.42 -20.52 -6.25
N ILE A 600 -20.62 -20.10 -7.22
CA ILE A 600 -20.77 -18.81 -7.92
C ILE A 600 -21.88 -18.78 -8.99
N LEU A 601 -22.20 -19.93 -9.61
CA LEU A 601 -23.13 -19.97 -10.74
C LEU A 601 -24.55 -20.44 -10.36
N LYS A 602 -24.67 -21.39 -9.44
CA LYS A 602 -25.95 -21.99 -9.05
C LYS A 602 -26.58 -21.35 -7.82
N SER A 603 -25.83 -20.58 -7.08
CA SER A 603 -26.25 -19.68 -6.02
C SER A 603 -27.33 -20.17 -5.03
N THR A 604 -27.27 -21.43 -4.62
CA THR A 604 -28.19 -22.01 -3.63
C THR A 604 -27.66 -21.93 -2.20
N TYR A 605 -26.43 -21.46 -1.99
CA TYR A 605 -25.74 -21.57 -0.71
C TYR A 605 -24.86 -20.38 -0.35
N ILE A 606 -25.26 -19.17 -0.71
CA ILE A 606 -24.60 -18.00 -0.13
C ILE A 606 -25.42 -17.60 1.11
N PRO A 607 -24.81 -17.58 2.31
CA PRO A 607 -25.54 -17.32 3.57
C PRO A 607 -26.10 -15.90 3.70
N TYR A 608 -25.83 -15.04 2.71
CA TYR A 608 -26.29 -13.67 2.68
C TYR A 608 -27.26 -13.46 1.53
N PRO A 609 -28.32 -12.66 1.66
CA PRO A 609 -29.29 -12.38 0.58
C PRO A 609 -28.71 -11.48 -0.51
N LEU A 610 -27.63 -11.94 -1.17
CA LEU A 610 -26.63 -11.24 -1.95
C LEU A 610 -26.98 -10.95 -3.40
N TYR A 611 -28.05 -11.51 -3.88
CA TYR A 611 -28.30 -11.70 -5.33
C TYR A 611 -28.77 -10.48 -6.10
N ARG A 612 -28.72 -9.31 -5.54
CA ARG A 612 -29.21 -8.11 -6.22
C ARG A 612 -28.13 -7.12 -6.63
N TYR A 613 -26.85 -7.49 -6.39
CA TYR A 613 -25.73 -6.61 -6.65
C TYR A 613 -24.79 -7.17 -7.74
N TYR A 614 -24.22 -6.30 -8.58
CA TYR A 614 -23.27 -6.70 -9.63
C TYR A 614 -21.86 -6.89 -9.06
N GLY A 615 -21.67 -7.96 -8.31
CA GLY A 615 -20.36 -8.45 -7.90
C GLY A 615 -19.68 -9.27 -9.04
N PRO A 616 -18.43 -9.72 -8.81
CA PRO A 616 -17.64 -10.45 -9.78
C PRO A 616 -18.33 -11.71 -10.29
N HIS A 617 -19.12 -12.37 -9.48
CA HIS A 617 -19.88 -13.57 -9.88
C HIS A 617 -20.93 -13.30 -10.95
N LEU A 618 -21.60 -12.13 -10.92
CA LEU A 618 -22.58 -11.76 -11.94
C LEU A 618 -21.89 -11.32 -13.23
N VAL A 619 -20.78 -10.59 -13.14
CA VAL A 619 -19.94 -10.23 -14.27
C VAL A 619 -19.41 -11.51 -14.93
N PHE A 620 -18.90 -12.46 -14.15
CA PHE A 620 -18.43 -13.77 -14.64
C PHE A 620 -19.54 -14.56 -15.33
N LYS A 621 -20.74 -14.64 -14.71
CA LYS A 621 -21.90 -15.34 -15.26
C LYS A 621 -22.33 -14.81 -16.63
N GLU A 622 -22.20 -13.51 -16.85
CA GLU A 622 -22.51 -12.93 -18.16
C GLU A 622 -21.37 -13.14 -19.15
N LEU A 623 -20.10 -12.99 -18.71
CA LEU A 623 -18.93 -13.15 -19.58
C LEU A 623 -18.72 -14.59 -20.08
N ILE A 624 -19.03 -15.61 -19.29
CA ILE A 624 -18.92 -17.01 -19.74
C ILE A 624 -19.87 -17.37 -20.90
N LYS A 625 -20.82 -16.48 -21.24
CA LYS A 625 -21.64 -16.63 -22.45
C LYS A 625 -20.86 -16.33 -23.74
N ASN A 626 -19.73 -15.62 -23.62
CA ASN A 626 -18.85 -15.35 -24.75
C ASN A 626 -17.81 -16.46 -24.90
N HIS A 627 -17.66 -16.99 -26.11
CA HIS A 627 -16.72 -18.07 -26.37
C HIS A 627 -15.27 -17.69 -26.16
N ASN A 628 -14.87 -16.48 -26.57
CA ASN A 628 -13.49 -16.02 -26.47
C ASN A 628 -13.08 -15.82 -25.00
N PHE A 629 -13.98 -15.24 -24.17
CA PHE A 629 -13.76 -15.13 -22.75
C PHE A 629 -13.67 -16.52 -22.09
N MET A 630 -14.62 -17.39 -22.43
CA MET A 630 -14.67 -18.74 -21.86
C MET A 630 -13.40 -19.55 -22.18
N GLN A 631 -12.91 -19.45 -23.42
CA GLN A 631 -11.66 -20.10 -23.81
C GLN A 631 -10.46 -19.55 -23.06
N ALA A 632 -10.34 -18.22 -22.96
CA ALA A 632 -9.26 -17.56 -22.22
C ALA A 632 -9.26 -17.95 -20.73
N PHE A 633 -10.44 -17.95 -20.09
CA PHE A 633 -10.60 -18.35 -18.69
C PHE A 633 -10.19 -19.82 -18.47
N VAL A 634 -10.66 -20.75 -19.32
CA VAL A 634 -10.32 -22.18 -19.21
C VAL A 634 -8.82 -22.40 -19.39
N THR A 635 -8.22 -21.78 -20.43
CA THR A 635 -6.79 -21.89 -20.69
C THR A 635 -5.97 -21.38 -19.52
N ASN A 636 -6.31 -20.19 -18.96
CA ASN A 636 -5.62 -19.63 -17.81
C ASN A 636 -5.73 -20.56 -16.58
N MET A 637 -6.94 -21.10 -16.30
CA MET A 637 -7.13 -22.02 -15.18
C MET A 637 -6.30 -23.31 -15.35
N GLU A 638 -6.27 -23.89 -16.54
CA GLU A 638 -5.48 -25.09 -16.85
C GLU A 638 -3.98 -24.83 -16.67
N GLU A 639 -3.47 -23.72 -17.21
CA GLU A 639 -2.07 -23.30 -17.04
C GLU A 639 -1.69 -23.07 -15.58
N LYS A 640 -2.56 -22.40 -14.79
CA LYS A 640 -2.34 -22.16 -13.36
C LYS A 640 -2.35 -23.48 -12.57
N LEU A 641 -3.24 -24.43 -12.89
CA LEU A 641 -3.28 -25.72 -12.22
C LEU A 641 -2.01 -26.57 -12.48
N GLU A 642 -1.40 -26.42 -13.64
CA GLU A 642 -0.15 -27.11 -13.98
C GLU A 642 1.08 -26.45 -13.32
N ASN A 643 1.06 -25.15 -13.08
CA ASN A 643 2.19 -24.34 -12.64
C ASN A 643 2.02 -23.82 -11.21
N GLU A 644 1.38 -22.64 -11.04
CA GLU A 644 1.28 -21.92 -9.77
C GLU A 644 0.48 -22.70 -8.72
N PHE A 645 -0.57 -23.38 -9.14
CA PHE A 645 -1.45 -24.16 -8.27
C PHE A 645 -1.10 -25.64 -8.24
N SER A 646 0.01 -26.07 -8.86
CA SER A 646 0.46 -27.45 -8.70
C SER A 646 0.75 -27.76 -7.24
N SER A 647 0.44 -28.96 -6.77
CA SER A 647 0.69 -29.36 -5.38
C SER A 647 2.13 -29.10 -4.95
N ALA A 648 3.10 -29.33 -5.85
CA ALA A 648 4.52 -29.10 -5.56
C ALA A 648 4.84 -27.60 -5.34
N THR A 649 4.29 -26.70 -6.16
CA THR A 649 4.50 -25.26 -6.03
C THR A 649 3.84 -24.73 -4.76
N THR A 650 2.57 -25.08 -4.55
CA THR A 650 1.79 -24.55 -3.43
C THR A 650 2.32 -25.01 -2.08
N THR A 651 2.67 -26.31 -1.95
CA THR A 651 3.27 -26.85 -0.72
C THR A 651 4.67 -26.27 -0.48
N SER A 652 5.46 -25.98 -1.53
CA SER A 652 6.75 -25.30 -1.36
C SER A 652 6.60 -23.87 -0.81
N ILE A 653 5.55 -23.13 -1.23
CA ILE A 653 5.24 -21.80 -0.69
C ILE A 653 4.82 -21.91 0.77
N LEU A 654 3.99 -22.89 1.11
CA LEU A 654 3.60 -23.18 2.49
C LEU A 654 4.81 -23.49 3.35
N ASP A 655 5.68 -24.38 2.91
CA ASP A 655 6.89 -24.77 3.63
C ASP A 655 7.82 -23.59 3.87
N ASP A 656 7.96 -22.70 2.90
CA ASP A 656 8.78 -21.51 3.04
C ASP A 656 8.23 -20.59 4.14
N ILE A 657 6.92 -20.35 4.20
CA ILE A 657 6.28 -19.54 5.25
C ILE A 657 6.42 -20.22 6.62
N VAL A 658 6.15 -21.52 6.70
CA VAL A 658 6.27 -22.29 7.93
C VAL A 658 7.69 -22.22 8.48
N ASN A 659 8.70 -22.47 7.64
CA ASN A 659 10.11 -22.43 8.04
C ASN A 659 10.56 -21.03 8.53
N GLN A 660 9.94 -19.96 8.04
CA GLN A 660 10.22 -18.60 8.49
C GLN A 660 9.62 -18.31 9.86
N LEU A 661 8.43 -18.84 10.17
CA LEU A 661 7.67 -18.49 11.37
C LEU A 661 7.89 -19.45 12.55
N GLU A 662 7.96 -20.75 12.28
CA GLU A 662 7.99 -21.81 13.30
C GLU A 662 9.05 -21.57 14.40
N PRO A 663 10.29 -21.12 14.09
CA PRO A 663 11.30 -20.89 15.13
C PRO A 663 10.92 -19.85 16.18
N TYR A 664 10.00 -18.94 15.87
CA TYR A 664 9.62 -17.80 16.71
C TYR A 664 8.26 -17.96 17.41
N LEU A 665 7.53 -19.02 17.07
CA LEU A 665 6.21 -19.29 17.65
C LEU A 665 6.24 -19.47 19.17
N PRO A 666 7.21 -20.17 19.79
CA PRO A 666 7.25 -20.28 21.24
C PRO A 666 7.28 -18.92 21.94
N GLU A 667 8.16 -18.01 21.50
CA GLU A 667 8.25 -16.64 22.05
C GLU A 667 6.97 -15.83 21.76
N HIS A 668 6.35 -16.04 20.59
CA HIS A 668 5.10 -15.40 20.24
C HIS A 668 3.95 -15.83 21.16
N TRP A 669 3.83 -17.13 21.43
CA TRP A 669 2.79 -17.66 22.31
C TRP A 669 3.04 -17.36 23.79
N ASP A 670 4.28 -17.22 24.22
CA ASP A 670 4.60 -16.71 25.57
C ASP A 670 4.09 -15.28 25.75
N ARG A 671 4.14 -14.46 24.68
CA ARG A 671 3.60 -13.08 24.68
C ARG A 671 2.08 -13.04 24.53
N TRP A 672 1.53 -13.91 23.71
CA TRP A 672 0.09 -13.98 23.36
C TRP A 672 -0.46 -15.38 23.67
N PRO A 673 -0.54 -15.76 24.94
CA PRO A 673 -1.14 -17.04 25.31
C PRO A 673 -2.65 -17.00 25.07
N TYR A 674 -3.23 -18.15 24.77
CA TYR A 674 -4.68 -18.32 24.61
C TYR A 674 -5.20 -19.24 25.69
N GLU A 675 -6.46 -19.05 26.15
CA GLU A 675 -7.08 -19.96 27.09
C GLU A 675 -7.24 -21.37 26.50
N GLU A 676 -6.88 -22.40 27.28
CA GLU A 676 -7.07 -23.80 26.91
C GLU A 676 -8.55 -24.07 26.60
N GLY A 677 -8.86 -24.59 25.40
CA GLY A 677 -10.20 -24.94 24.95
C GLY A 677 -10.90 -23.87 24.12
N THR A 678 -10.28 -22.72 23.83
CA THR A 678 -10.74 -21.83 22.77
C THR A 678 -10.45 -22.43 21.39
N LEU A 679 -11.25 -22.09 20.39
CA LEU A 679 -11.21 -22.65 19.03
C LEU A 679 -9.77 -22.74 18.49
N ASN A 680 -9.34 -23.97 18.25
CA ASN A 680 -8.18 -24.38 17.45
C ASN A 680 -6.82 -23.74 17.81
N THR A 681 -6.27 -24.09 18.98
CA THR A 681 -4.90 -23.76 19.38
C THR A 681 -3.84 -24.68 18.75
N ASP A 682 -4.23 -25.54 17.81
CA ASP A 682 -3.35 -26.46 17.10
C ASP A 682 -2.84 -25.84 15.79
N TRP A 683 -1.75 -25.07 15.89
CA TRP A 683 -1.11 -24.46 14.74
C TRP A 683 -0.61 -25.52 13.75
N ALA A 684 0.02 -26.58 14.23
CA ALA A 684 0.54 -27.67 13.39
C ALA A 684 -0.58 -28.38 12.63
N GLY A 685 -1.69 -28.70 13.31
CA GLY A 685 -2.86 -29.28 12.67
C GLY A 685 -3.54 -28.34 11.67
N SER A 686 -3.49 -27.03 11.90
CA SER A 686 -3.96 -26.01 10.94
C SER A 686 -3.07 -25.98 9.69
N VAL A 687 -1.75 -26.04 9.86
CA VAL A 687 -0.78 -26.13 8.76
C VAL A 687 -1.01 -27.42 7.96
N ASP A 688 -1.17 -28.56 8.63
CA ASP A 688 -1.44 -29.85 8.00
C ASP A 688 -2.75 -29.81 7.20
N SER A 689 -3.76 -29.11 7.69
CA SER A 689 -5.05 -28.93 6.97
C SER A 689 -4.89 -28.12 5.68
N ILE A 690 -4.08 -27.04 5.72
CA ILE A 690 -3.75 -26.24 4.53
C ILE A 690 -2.94 -27.10 3.55
N ARG A 691 -2.00 -27.90 4.02
CA ARG A 691 -1.18 -28.83 3.22
C ARG A 691 -2.06 -29.86 2.51
N ASP A 692 -2.96 -30.55 3.24
CA ASP A 692 -3.92 -31.48 2.67
C ASP A 692 -4.81 -30.83 1.58
N PHE A 693 -5.24 -29.59 1.84
CA PHE A 693 -5.96 -28.82 0.84
C PHE A 693 -5.11 -28.61 -0.42
N MET A 694 -3.88 -28.12 -0.30
CA MET A 694 -2.99 -27.84 -1.43
C MET A 694 -2.62 -29.10 -2.22
N GLU A 695 -2.46 -30.22 -1.56
CA GLU A 695 -2.16 -31.50 -2.22
C GLU A 695 -3.34 -32.03 -3.05
N ARG A 696 -4.57 -31.84 -2.59
CA ARG A 696 -5.77 -32.43 -3.23
C ARG A 696 -6.52 -31.44 -4.11
N ARG A 697 -6.45 -30.15 -3.81
CA ARG A 697 -7.24 -29.12 -4.49
C ARG A 697 -7.08 -29.10 -6.01
N PRO A 698 -5.87 -29.21 -6.59
CA PRO A 698 -5.70 -29.19 -8.04
C PRO A 698 -6.52 -30.27 -8.74
N GLY A 699 -6.55 -31.48 -8.20
CA GLY A 699 -7.33 -32.61 -8.79
C GLY A 699 -8.83 -32.37 -8.75
N TYR A 700 -9.35 -31.81 -7.65
CA TYR A 700 -10.78 -31.45 -7.56
C TYR A 700 -11.14 -30.31 -8.50
N VAL A 701 -10.35 -29.24 -8.52
CA VAL A 701 -10.61 -28.10 -9.41
C VAL A 701 -10.54 -28.55 -10.88
N SER A 702 -9.60 -29.40 -11.24
CA SER A 702 -9.52 -29.98 -12.59
C SER A 702 -10.80 -30.75 -12.96
N THR A 703 -11.32 -31.57 -12.04
CA THR A 703 -12.58 -32.28 -12.23
C THR A 703 -13.76 -31.32 -12.40
N HIS A 704 -13.87 -30.32 -11.53
CA HIS A 704 -14.93 -29.31 -11.59
C HIS A 704 -14.83 -28.43 -12.84
N LEU A 705 -13.61 -28.14 -13.30
CA LEU A 705 -13.37 -27.41 -14.55
C LEU A 705 -13.86 -28.24 -15.77
N GLU A 706 -13.63 -29.55 -15.80
CA GLU A 706 -14.17 -30.43 -16.87
C GLU A 706 -15.70 -30.45 -16.84
N GLU A 707 -16.33 -30.53 -15.67
CA GLU A 707 -17.78 -30.41 -15.54
C GLU A 707 -18.30 -29.07 -16.02
N PHE A 708 -17.60 -27.98 -15.67
CA PHE A 708 -17.91 -26.64 -16.12
C PHE A 708 -17.75 -26.49 -17.64
N LYS A 709 -16.65 -26.98 -18.22
CA LYS A 709 -16.41 -27.03 -19.68
C LYS A 709 -17.56 -27.79 -20.40
N ASN A 710 -17.90 -28.96 -19.89
CA ASN A 710 -19.00 -29.78 -20.46
C ASN A 710 -20.35 -29.04 -20.37
N THR A 711 -20.58 -28.23 -19.38
CA THR A 711 -21.84 -27.47 -19.19
C THR A 711 -21.91 -26.22 -20.06
N TYR A 712 -20.82 -25.50 -20.20
CA TYR A 712 -20.81 -24.16 -20.78
C TYR A 712 -19.99 -24.02 -22.05
N LEU A 713 -18.95 -24.86 -22.27
CA LEU A 713 -18.09 -24.80 -23.45
C LEU A 713 -18.51 -25.80 -24.55
N THR A 714 -19.04 -26.97 -24.20
CA THR A 714 -19.46 -27.96 -25.20
C THR A 714 -20.68 -27.54 -26.03
N GLY A 715 -21.38 -26.48 -25.60
CA GLY A 715 -22.35 -25.81 -26.47
C GLY A 715 -21.70 -25.02 -27.62
N TYR A 716 -20.39 -24.85 -27.59
CA TYR A 716 -19.56 -24.20 -28.62
C TYR A 716 -18.66 -25.26 -29.30
N LYS A 717 -19.23 -26.23 -29.98
CA LYS A 717 -18.42 -26.90 -30.99
C LYS A 717 -18.13 -25.86 -32.07
N GLU A 718 -16.89 -25.35 -32.14
CA GLU A 718 -16.41 -24.83 -33.40
C GLU A 718 -16.68 -25.90 -34.45
N ILE A 719 -17.51 -25.59 -35.40
CA ILE A 719 -17.64 -26.40 -36.56
C ILE A 719 -16.35 -26.16 -37.33
N ASP A 720 -15.44 -27.12 -37.30
CA ASP A 720 -14.44 -27.27 -38.33
C ASP A 720 -15.17 -27.07 -39.67
N ASP A 721 -14.61 -26.32 -40.62
CA ASP A 721 -15.20 -25.98 -41.93
C ASP A 721 -15.59 -27.27 -42.74
N SER A 722 -15.47 -28.45 -42.11
CA SER A 722 -15.81 -29.76 -42.61
C SER A 722 -17.25 -30.26 -42.31
N ASP A 723 -18.03 -29.65 -41.41
CA ASP A 723 -19.40 -30.05 -41.17
C ASP A 723 -20.25 -29.72 -42.42
N SER A 724 -20.70 -30.74 -43.07
CA SER A 724 -21.52 -30.58 -44.26
C SER A 724 -22.87 -29.93 -43.88
N PHE A 725 -23.52 -29.27 -44.85
CA PHE A 725 -24.88 -28.76 -44.66
C PHE A 725 -25.85 -29.91 -44.28
N GLU A 726 -25.53 -31.12 -44.67
CA GLU A 726 -26.25 -32.33 -44.29
C GLU A 726 -26.19 -32.65 -42.80
N ASP A 727 -25.04 -32.50 -42.16
CA ASP A 727 -24.86 -32.70 -40.71
C ASP A 727 -25.60 -31.62 -39.90
N PHE A 728 -25.68 -30.40 -40.42
CA PHE A 728 -26.43 -29.30 -39.80
C PHE A 728 -27.97 -29.58 -39.91
N ILE A 729 -28.44 -30.07 -41.00
CA ILE A 729 -29.85 -30.49 -41.18
C ILE A 729 -30.17 -31.70 -40.30
N GLN A 730 -29.25 -32.67 -40.19
CA GLN A 730 -29.41 -33.80 -39.30
C GLN A 730 -29.54 -33.34 -37.84
N PHE A 731 -28.68 -32.42 -37.38
CA PHE A 731 -28.77 -31.86 -36.05
C PHE A 731 -30.17 -31.23 -35.78
N ILE A 732 -30.70 -30.43 -36.72
CA ILE A 732 -32.04 -29.87 -36.55
C ILE A 732 -33.10 -30.97 -36.50
N SER A 733 -32.93 -32.04 -37.28
CA SER A 733 -33.84 -33.18 -37.32
C SER A 733 -33.88 -33.97 -36.01
N ASP A 734 -32.79 -33.96 -35.24
CA ASP A 734 -32.66 -34.66 -33.97
C ASP A 734 -33.26 -33.89 -32.79
N ILE A 735 -33.61 -32.57 -32.97
CA ILE A 735 -34.23 -31.74 -31.92
C ILE A 735 -35.68 -32.20 -31.69
N PRO A 736 -36.15 -32.33 -30.45
CA PRO A 736 -37.54 -32.65 -30.14
C PRO A 736 -38.53 -31.62 -30.71
N ASP A 737 -39.66 -32.06 -31.28
CA ASP A 737 -40.63 -31.22 -31.96
C ASP A 737 -41.26 -30.13 -31.09
N ASN A 738 -41.28 -30.33 -29.79
CA ASN A 738 -41.84 -29.37 -28.81
C ASN A 738 -40.82 -28.37 -28.30
N GLN A 739 -39.55 -28.43 -28.73
CA GLN A 739 -38.50 -27.54 -28.30
C GLN A 739 -38.42 -26.28 -29.18
N LYS A 740 -38.33 -25.12 -28.54
CA LYS A 740 -38.10 -23.86 -29.25
C LYS A 740 -36.63 -23.73 -29.63
N ILE A 741 -36.39 -23.30 -30.84
CA ILE A 741 -35.10 -23.15 -31.48
C ILE A 741 -34.89 -21.66 -31.79
N SER A 742 -33.78 -21.09 -31.35
CA SER A 742 -33.35 -19.77 -31.77
C SER A 742 -32.54 -19.91 -33.06
N LEU A 743 -33.03 -19.36 -34.15
CA LEU A 743 -32.33 -19.27 -35.43
C LEU A 743 -31.80 -17.84 -35.60
N GLN A 744 -30.50 -17.72 -35.68
CA GLN A 744 -29.81 -16.46 -36.01
C GLN A 744 -29.17 -16.56 -37.38
N ILE A 745 -29.24 -15.50 -38.13
CA ILE A 745 -28.74 -15.45 -39.51
C ILE A 745 -27.85 -14.20 -39.60
N TYR A 746 -26.60 -14.43 -39.95
CA TYR A 746 -25.59 -13.38 -40.09
C TYR A 746 -25.18 -13.21 -41.55
N ALA A 747 -24.94 -12.02 -42.00
CA ALA A 747 -24.19 -11.76 -43.21
C ALA A 747 -22.74 -12.22 -43.05
N PHE A 748 -22.03 -12.55 -44.11
CA PHE A 748 -20.66 -13.06 -44.06
C PHE A 748 -19.65 -12.10 -43.37
N ASN A 749 -20.00 -10.80 -43.27
CA ASN A 749 -19.21 -9.82 -42.53
C ASN A 749 -19.53 -9.79 -41.01
N GLY A 750 -20.25 -10.77 -40.50
CA GLY A 750 -20.60 -10.89 -39.08
C GLY A 750 -21.83 -10.10 -38.62
N LYS A 751 -22.44 -9.28 -39.47
CA LYS A 751 -23.62 -8.48 -39.11
C LYS A 751 -24.87 -9.36 -39.02
N LEU A 752 -25.56 -9.32 -37.88
CA LEU A 752 -26.83 -10.02 -37.69
C LEU A 752 -27.87 -9.52 -38.72
N PHE A 753 -28.36 -10.44 -39.51
CA PHE A 753 -29.37 -10.14 -40.53
C PHE A 753 -30.78 -10.38 -40.00
N SER A 754 -30.96 -11.52 -39.26
CA SER A 754 -32.27 -11.88 -38.72
C SER A 754 -32.09 -12.81 -37.50
N GLN A 755 -33.02 -12.69 -36.54
CA GLN A 755 -33.15 -13.63 -35.43
C GLN A 755 -34.61 -13.98 -35.24
N MET A 756 -34.90 -15.25 -35.05
CA MET A 756 -36.25 -15.74 -34.82
C MET A 756 -36.25 -16.97 -33.89
N LEU A 757 -37.36 -17.13 -33.19
CA LEU A 757 -37.59 -18.27 -32.31
C LEU A 757 -38.68 -19.13 -32.94
N LEU A 758 -38.30 -20.33 -33.39
CA LEU A 758 -39.15 -21.23 -34.16
C LEU A 758 -39.21 -22.62 -33.51
N TYR A 759 -40.17 -23.42 -33.89
CA TYR A 759 -40.13 -24.89 -33.66
C TYR A 759 -39.40 -25.55 -34.81
N LYS A 760 -39.00 -26.81 -34.63
CA LYS A 760 -38.26 -27.62 -35.62
C LYS A 760 -38.84 -27.53 -37.04
N GLU A 761 -40.16 -27.68 -37.20
CA GLU A 761 -40.80 -27.57 -38.49
C GLU A 761 -40.63 -26.21 -39.16
N GLY A 762 -40.64 -25.13 -38.34
CA GLY A 762 -40.40 -23.77 -38.82
C GLY A 762 -38.99 -23.59 -39.32
N VAL A 763 -38.01 -24.07 -38.58
CA VAL A 763 -36.58 -24.04 -38.96
C VAL A 763 -36.35 -24.89 -40.22
N MET A 764 -36.87 -26.11 -40.24
CA MET A 764 -36.74 -27.04 -41.40
C MET A 764 -37.41 -26.44 -42.66
N SER A 765 -38.56 -25.80 -42.48
CA SER A 765 -39.24 -25.09 -43.60
C SER A 765 -38.40 -23.97 -44.18
N TYR A 766 -37.66 -23.28 -43.32
CA TYR A 766 -36.76 -22.22 -43.73
C TYR A 766 -35.62 -22.73 -44.64
N PHE A 767 -35.02 -23.88 -44.24
CA PHE A 767 -33.96 -24.49 -45.03
C PHE A 767 -34.44 -25.26 -46.26
N ASN A 768 -35.57 -25.93 -46.19
CA ASN A 768 -36.13 -26.66 -47.32
C ASN A 768 -36.55 -25.72 -48.48
N ASN A 769 -37.01 -24.55 -48.15
CA ASN A 769 -37.28 -23.50 -49.15
C ASN A 769 -36.00 -22.79 -49.59
N ARG A 770 -34.81 -23.16 -49.06
CA ARG A 770 -33.52 -22.55 -49.34
C ARG A 770 -33.55 -20.99 -49.36
N GLY A 771 -34.40 -20.44 -48.52
CA GLY A 771 -34.54 -18.98 -48.40
C GLY A 771 -34.96 -18.24 -49.68
N LYS A 772 -35.57 -18.97 -50.65
CA LYS A 772 -35.96 -18.36 -51.94
C LYS A 772 -36.81 -17.12 -51.73
N GLY A 773 -36.25 -15.95 -52.14
CA GLY A 773 -36.87 -14.66 -52.03
C GLY A 773 -36.80 -13.96 -50.69
N LEU A 774 -36.19 -14.55 -49.64
CA LEU A 774 -36.07 -13.94 -48.29
C LEU A 774 -34.76 -13.24 -48.10
N PHE A 775 -33.71 -13.66 -48.82
CA PHE A 775 -32.38 -13.03 -48.67
C PHE A 775 -31.85 -12.49 -50.01
N PRO A 776 -31.12 -11.36 -49.97
CA PRO A 776 -30.34 -10.92 -51.13
C PRO A 776 -29.28 -12.01 -51.47
N LYS A 777 -28.83 -11.97 -52.75
CA LYS A 777 -27.70 -12.83 -53.19
C LYS A 777 -26.48 -12.57 -52.32
N GLY A 778 -25.91 -13.65 -51.76
CA GLY A 778 -24.75 -13.51 -50.88
C GLY A 778 -24.45 -14.78 -50.08
N ALA A 779 -23.40 -14.74 -49.28
CA ALA A 779 -23.06 -15.75 -48.30
C ALA A 779 -23.59 -15.37 -46.92
N TYR A 780 -24.17 -16.33 -46.22
CA TYR A 780 -24.76 -16.13 -44.89
C TYR A 780 -24.31 -17.26 -43.96
N ILE A 781 -24.23 -16.90 -42.68
CA ILE A 781 -23.96 -17.83 -41.58
C ILE A 781 -25.26 -18.02 -40.82
N PHE A 782 -25.71 -19.29 -40.74
CA PHE A 782 -26.90 -19.66 -39.99
C PHE A 782 -26.48 -20.31 -38.68
N ARG A 783 -26.99 -19.78 -37.58
CA ARG A 783 -26.71 -20.29 -36.23
C ARG A 783 -28.03 -20.77 -35.61
N VAL A 784 -28.08 -22.01 -35.23
CA VAL A 784 -29.22 -22.62 -34.55
C VAL A 784 -28.86 -22.90 -33.10
N ARG A 785 -29.71 -22.44 -32.20
CA ARG A 785 -29.54 -22.67 -30.75
C ARG A 785 -30.77 -23.34 -30.17
N THR A 786 -30.53 -24.45 -29.42
CA THR A 786 -31.56 -25.16 -28.69
C THR A 786 -31.11 -25.48 -27.27
N GLY A 787 -31.68 -24.84 -26.26
CA GLY A 787 -31.21 -25.00 -24.89
C GLY A 787 -29.73 -24.61 -24.75
N THR A 788 -28.89 -25.61 -24.46
CA THR A 788 -27.44 -25.45 -24.29
C THR A 788 -26.64 -25.74 -25.57
N GLU A 789 -27.27 -26.29 -26.63
CA GLU A 789 -26.58 -26.65 -27.87
C GLU A 789 -26.71 -25.57 -28.93
N VAL A 790 -25.61 -25.29 -29.63
CA VAL A 790 -25.53 -24.37 -30.75
C VAL A 790 -24.85 -25.03 -31.93
N LYS A 791 -25.45 -24.97 -33.12
CA LYS A 791 -24.80 -25.35 -34.37
C LYS A 791 -24.84 -24.21 -35.37
N THR A 792 -23.80 -24.12 -36.17
CA THR A 792 -23.64 -23.06 -37.19
C THR A 792 -23.33 -23.67 -38.55
N THR A 793 -23.85 -23.14 -39.64
CA THR A 793 -23.48 -23.54 -40.99
C THR A 793 -23.41 -22.34 -41.90
N LYS A 794 -22.58 -22.41 -42.94
CA LYS A 794 -22.49 -21.39 -43.98
C LYS A 794 -23.38 -21.79 -45.17
N LEU A 795 -24.19 -20.87 -45.64
CA LEU A 795 -25.00 -21.06 -46.82
C LEU A 795 -24.76 -19.92 -47.83
N VAL A 796 -24.46 -20.30 -49.06
CA VAL A 796 -24.35 -19.35 -50.17
C VAL A 796 -25.63 -19.39 -51.00
N ILE A 797 -26.28 -18.22 -51.09
CA ILE A 797 -27.55 -18.08 -51.88
C ILE A 797 -27.21 -17.53 -53.26
N PHE A 798 -27.41 -18.36 -54.24
CA PHE A 798 -27.34 -17.98 -55.65
C PHE A 798 -28.76 -17.83 -56.18
N GLN A 799 -29.08 -16.68 -56.77
CA GLN A 799 -30.32 -16.52 -57.57
C GLN A 799 -30.01 -16.62 -59.05
#